data_b2aa9477bcfddbdb82d6372783c441c6
#
_entry.id   b2aa9477bcfddbdb82d6372783c441c6
#
_cell.length_a   1.000
_cell.length_b   1.000
_cell.length_c   1.000
_cell.angle_alpha   90.00
_cell.angle_beta   90.00
_cell.angle_gamma   90.00
#
_symmetry.space_group_name_H-M   'P 1'
#
loop_
_entity.id
_entity.type
_entity.pdbx_description
1 polymer ?
#
loop_
_entity_poly.entity_id
_entity_poly.type
_entity_poly.pdbx_seq_one_letter_code
_entity_poly.pdbx_strand_id
1 'polypeptide(L)'
;MLRIALATLRARGGAFAATFIALLLGAAVVSACGVLLESGLRSALPPERYERAPLIVAGRQSVDLDVKSPDGTDDRSSQPLLERPRLDASLARDLAAVDGVASVVPDRRVSVRLLHGDRTVTGANGAVPQAHTWSSRVLGGFRLTEGRAPQGTRQVVLDTRLAARAGLRTGDSVRLMTSSTPLTFEVSGLVALDRHRTPRQSVLYASAAAMQRLAPRFGATADAFGVFTEPGTPPSKVAPALERVLTRHHAAVYTGDARGEAEFTDIAVGAANLVQLSTAIGGNVLLVAVFVLCATTSLAVRHRHRELALLRAIGTTPGQLYRMITAESAVAGLVAGVLGCPLGVGVVHWLSGQFAGRGLVPPDFRPVVGPLPFLAAVAATVLTAVIAAFVAARRAARVHPTQALREAAAEPTRLGRGRLITGGVLLALAVSVLGLGLGHRTDFLTLVGLANSLVLLLVIAAAVLGPLIARAATALLAPLLDRTGATGWLAALNSRARATRTAAAITPLVLAVSFAATVVFTQTTQLDRSADEIRSGTIADHVLTAPAGMSPDLAHRAAELPGVTAATGVVRSKAIGVGSLLGTQETVSLTAQGLQPSALSATVDLDAHEGDLTALAPDTVALSTTAASWLGLDVGDRARLHLGDGTPFTGEVIAVYGRGLGFADLTFDHDLLLAHTTAAVDQSVLVRTAPGAAGDTARELTALARTYPGTTLTGALAADAQVEEQRATAWVNYVVVGVIIAYTALTVVNTQAMNTASRRREFALLRLTGSSRSQVLAMMRRESVTVVAAGVGLGTLLAVPPLVLIALALTGAPWPTVPLQGWLTIVGSTALLTVAGAMLPTRLLLRVRPVDAIGTKE
;
A
#
# COMPACT_ATOMS: atom_id res chain seq x y z
N MET A 1 -4.87 39.04 21.57
CA MET A 1 -4.48 38.47 20.27
C MET A 1 -5.54 37.53 19.69
N LEU A 2 -6.07 36.57 20.47
CA LEU A 2 -7.08 35.60 19.94
C LEU A 2 -8.37 36.28 19.45
N ARG A 3 -8.86 37.31 20.18
CA ARG A 3 -10.05 38.10 19.74
C ARG A 3 -9.82 38.82 18.41
N ILE A 4 -8.62 39.35 18.18
CA ILE A 4 -8.22 40.05 16.95
C ILE A 4 -8.13 39.00 15.81
N ALA A 5 -7.51 37.84 16.05
CA ALA A 5 -7.43 36.74 15.08
C ALA A 5 -8.81 36.25 14.63
N LEU A 6 -9.75 36.04 15.56
CA LEU A 6 -11.14 35.67 15.25
C LEU A 6 -11.91 36.75 14.48
N ALA A 7 -11.71 38.02 14.83
CA ALA A 7 -12.34 39.14 14.12
C ALA A 7 -11.82 39.25 12.69
N THR A 8 -10.50 39.04 12.48
CA THR A 8 -9.88 39.06 11.15
C THR A 8 -10.36 37.89 10.27
N LEU A 9 -10.47 36.69 10.85
CA LEU A 9 -11.02 35.50 10.16
C LEU A 9 -12.46 35.70 9.73
N ARG A 10 -13.31 36.30 10.61
CA ARG A 10 -14.71 36.61 10.26
C ARG A 10 -14.85 37.67 9.18
N ALA A 11 -14.03 38.74 9.26
CA ALA A 11 -14.09 39.84 8.31
C ALA A 11 -13.57 39.48 6.90
N ARG A 12 -12.74 38.44 6.78
CA ARG A 12 -12.02 38.09 5.54
C ARG A 12 -12.08 36.62 5.17
N GLY A 13 -13.20 35.97 5.39
CA GLY A 13 -13.40 34.53 5.12
C GLY A 13 -12.92 34.10 3.72
N GLY A 14 -13.11 34.93 2.68
CA GLY A 14 -12.70 34.61 1.32
C GLY A 14 -11.17 34.49 1.11
N ALA A 15 -10.35 35.29 1.83
CA ALA A 15 -8.89 35.23 1.71
C ALA A 15 -8.29 34.00 2.44
N PHE A 16 -8.97 33.53 3.49
CA PHE A 16 -8.59 32.36 4.27
C PHE A 16 -9.21 31.06 3.77
N ALA A 17 -10.30 31.13 3.00
CA ALA A 17 -11.02 29.94 2.51
C ALA A 17 -10.10 28.91 1.84
N ALA A 18 -9.18 29.38 1.09
CA ALA A 18 -8.22 28.59 0.35
C ALA A 18 -7.23 27.83 1.23
N THR A 19 -6.61 28.53 2.20
CA THR A 19 -5.72 27.91 3.18
C THR A 19 -6.51 26.96 4.10
N PHE A 20 -7.75 27.35 4.44
CA PHE A 20 -8.65 26.53 5.24
C PHE A 20 -9.04 25.23 4.53
N ILE A 21 -9.37 25.26 3.24
CA ILE A 21 -9.70 24.06 2.46
C ILE A 21 -8.48 23.14 2.34
N ALA A 22 -7.29 23.71 2.12
CA ALA A 22 -6.05 22.91 2.09
C ALA A 22 -5.77 22.22 3.44
N LEU A 23 -5.96 22.93 4.56
CA LEU A 23 -5.85 22.38 5.90
C LEU A 23 -6.92 21.31 6.18
N LEU A 24 -8.16 21.56 5.76
CA LEU A 24 -9.29 20.65 5.92
C LEU A 24 -9.04 19.30 5.22
N LEU A 25 -8.61 19.34 3.96
CA LEU A 25 -8.30 18.13 3.20
C LEU A 25 -7.05 17.42 3.72
N GLY A 26 -6.01 18.17 4.09
CA GLY A 26 -4.84 17.59 4.76
C GLY A 26 -5.23 16.86 6.03
N ALA A 27 -6.07 17.48 6.89
CA ALA A 27 -6.59 16.86 8.09
C ALA A 27 -7.43 15.61 7.80
N ALA A 28 -8.27 15.64 6.74
CA ALA A 28 -9.09 14.50 6.34
C ALA A 28 -8.22 13.29 5.93
N VAL A 29 -7.16 13.54 5.14
CA VAL A 29 -6.27 12.44 4.71
C VAL A 29 -5.42 11.93 5.88
N VAL A 30 -4.86 12.81 6.72
CA VAL A 30 -4.09 12.40 7.91
C VAL A 30 -4.99 11.63 8.89
N SER A 31 -6.24 12.07 9.10
CA SER A 31 -7.22 11.35 9.91
C SER A 31 -7.56 9.99 9.31
N ALA A 32 -7.75 9.91 7.98
CA ALA A 32 -8.01 8.64 7.29
C ALA A 32 -6.85 7.65 7.47
N CYS A 33 -5.61 8.09 7.24
CA CYS A 33 -4.42 7.26 7.46
C CYS A 33 -4.29 6.85 8.93
N GLY A 34 -4.57 7.75 9.87
CA GLY A 34 -4.55 7.46 11.30
C GLY A 34 -5.59 6.42 11.72
N VAL A 35 -6.82 6.50 11.20
CA VAL A 35 -7.87 5.50 11.47
C VAL A 35 -7.53 4.15 10.85
N LEU A 36 -6.97 4.11 9.64
CA LEU A 36 -6.49 2.86 9.02
C LEU A 36 -5.33 2.25 9.81
N LEU A 37 -4.40 3.09 10.29
CA LEU A 37 -3.29 2.68 11.15
C LEU A 37 -3.80 2.09 12.48
N GLU A 38 -4.70 2.80 13.18
CA GLU A 38 -5.31 2.30 14.42
C GLU A 38 -6.09 1.03 14.18
N SER A 39 -6.81 0.94 13.06
CA SER A 39 -7.52 -0.28 12.66
C SER A 39 -6.56 -1.44 12.45
N GLY A 40 -5.40 -1.23 11.83
CA GLY A 40 -4.36 -2.24 11.71
C GLY A 40 -3.80 -2.68 13.07
N LEU A 41 -3.54 -1.72 13.97
CA LEU A 41 -2.98 -2.01 15.29
C LEU A 41 -3.99 -2.63 16.28
N ARG A 42 -5.30 -2.44 16.08
CA ARG A 42 -6.37 -2.88 16.98
C ARG A 42 -7.38 -3.83 16.32
N SER A 43 -7.02 -4.47 15.23
CA SER A 43 -7.93 -5.31 14.44
C SER A 43 -8.27 -6.67 15.06
N ALA A 44 -8.25 -6.81 16.38
CA ALA A 44 -8.73 -8.01 17.05
C ALA A 44 -10.24 -8.18 16.82
N LEU A 45 -10.63 -9.24 16.11
CA LEU A 45 -12.02 -9.63 16.00
C LEU A 45 -12.38 -10.57 17.15
N PRO A 46 -13.58 -10.43 17.74
CA PRO A 46 -14.03 -11.38 18.74
C PRO A 46 -14.12 -12.77 18.13
N PRO A 47 -13.76 -13.82 18.88
CA PRO A 47 -13.83 -15.18 18.39
C PRO A 47 -15.28 -15.61 18.13
N GLU A 48 -15.50 -16.34 17.05
CA GLU A 48 -16.79 -16.95 16.72
C GLU A 48 -16.82 -18.41 17.12
N ARG A 49 -15.85 -19.16 16.62
CA ARG A 49 -15.77 -20.61 16.83
C ARG A 49 -15.04 -20.99 18.13
N TYR A 50 -14.26 -20.10 18.69
CA TYR A 50 -13.57 -20.23 19.97
C TYR A 50 -14.27 -19.47 21.11
N GLU A 51 -15.52 -19.03 20.91
CA GLU A 51 -16.22 -18.16 21.86
C GLU A 51 -16.42 -18.79 23.25
N ARG A 52 -16.64 -20.12 23.32
CA ARG A 52 -16.91 -20.85 24.57
C ARG A 52 -15.67 -21.30 25.32
N ALA A 53 -14.52 -21.39 24.65
CA ALA A 53 -13.30 -21.76 25.31
C ALA A 53 -12.70 -20.51 25.99
N PRO A 54 -12.48 -20.52 27.32
CA PRO A 54 -11.93 -19.35 28.03
C PRO A 54 -10.51 -19.02 27.62
N LEU A 55 -9.74 -20.04 27.23
CA LEU A 55 -8.34 -19.92 26.77
C LEU A 55 -8.17 -20.72 25.47
N ILE A 56 -7.39 -20.18 24.56
CA ILE A 56 -6.94 -20.88 23.35
C ILE A 56 -5.43 -20.89 23.34
N VAL A 57 -4.84 -22.07 23.15
CA VAL A 57 -3.43 -22.25 22.86
C VAL A 57 -3.28 -22.53 21.37
N ALA A 58 -2.55 -21.69 20.67
CA ALA A 58 -2.29 -21.85 19.23
C ALA A 58 -0.85 -21.43 18.91
N GLY A 59 -0.36 -21.81 17.74
CA GLY A 59 0.93 -21.32 17.24
C GLY A 59 0.95 -19.80 17.19
N ARG A 60 2.07 -19.21 17.61
CA ARG A 60 2.26 -17.75 17.55
C ARG A 60 2.22 -17.30 16.10
N GLN A 61 1.34 -16.35 15.76
CA GLN A 61 1.15 -15.86 14.40
C GLN A 61 2.19 -14.78 14.01
N SER A 62 3.29 -14.68 14.74
CA SER A 62 4.42 -13.80 14.44
C SER A 62 5.74 -14.44 14.85
N VAL A 63 6.80 -14.06 14.16
CA VAL A 63 8.18 -14.36 14.55
C VAL A 63 8.81 -13.07 15.08
N ASP A 64 9.38 -13.17 16.29
CA ASP A 64 10.15 -12.09 16.90
C ASP A 64 11.64 -12.36 16.61
N LEU A 65 12.28 -11.43 15.93
CA LEU A 65 13.69 -11.49 15.56
C LEU A 65 14.45 -10.37 16.26
N ASP A 66 15.60 -10.71 16.82
CA ASP A 66 16.50 -9.71 17.39
C ASP A 66 17.24 -9.01 16.22
N VAL A 67 17.13 -7.71 16.16
CA VAL A 67 17.76 -6.84 15.13
C VAL A 67 18.61 -5.78 15.83
N LYS A 68 19.73 -5.42 15.23
CA LYS A 68 20.58 -4.35 15.75
C LYS A 68 20.14 -2.98 15.22
N SER A 69 19.78 -2.10 16.14
CA SER A 69 19.53 -0.70 15.83
C SER A 69 20.80 0.07 15.47
N PRO A 70 20.71 1.24 14.80
CA PRO A 70 21.88 2.03 14.37
C PRO A 70 22.79 2.48 15.53
N ASP A 71 22.24 2.55 16.74
CA ASP A 71 22.98 2.88 17.99
C ASP A 71 23.66 1.66 18.63
N GLY A 72 23.54 0.47 18.00
CA GLY A 72 24.12 -0.79 18.48
C GLY A 72 23.31 -1.49 19.57
N THR A 73 22.12 -0.98 19.91
CA THR A 73 21.20 -1.65 20.85
C THR A 73 20.47 -2.79 20.14
N ASP A 74 20.26 -3.89 20.85
CA ASP A 74 19.42 -4.99 20.38
C ASP A 74 17.94 -4.57 20.52
N ASP A 75 17.23 -4.56 19.40
CA ASP A 75 15.79 -4.33 19.34
C ASP A 75 15.08 -5.59 18.86
N ARG A 76 13.78 -5.71 19.14
CA ARG A 76 12.95 -6.82 18.67
C ARG A 76 12.00 -6.35 17.61
N SER A 77 12.11 -6.96 16.43
CA SER A 77 11.18 -6.76 15.34
C SER A 77 10.28 -7.97 15.20
N SER A 78 8.96 -7.74 15.25
CA SER A 78 7.94 -8.78 15.12
C SER A 78 7.35 -8.75 13.72
N GLN A 79 7.38 -9.90 13.03
CA GLN A 79 6.79 -10.04 11.69
C GLN A 79 5.66 -11.07 11.71
N PRO A 80 4.48 -10.72 11.14
CA PRO A 80 3.36 -11.64 11.04
C PRO A 80 3.67 -12.78 10.06
N LEU A 81 3.24 -13.99 10.43
CA LEU A 81 3.35 -15.17 9.59
C LEU A 81 2.22 -15.24 8.57
N LEU A 82 2.55 -15.65 7.35
CA LEU A 82 1.55 -15.91 6.31
C LEU A 82 0.82 -17.21 6.54
N GLU A 83 1.58 -18.23 6.96
CA GLU A 83 1.09 -19.58 7.18
C GLU A 83 0.82 -19.81 8.67
N ARG A 84 0.01 -20.79 8.94
CA ARG A 84 -0.34 -21.14 10.31
C ARG A 84 0.65 -22.14 10.89
N PRO A 85 1.31 -21.84 12.03
CA PRO A 85 2.10 -22.82 12.75
C PRO A 85 1.19 -23.92 13.29
N ARG A 86 1.54 -25.19 13.02
CA ARG A 86 0.87 -26.35 13.58
C ARG A 86 1.60 -26.83 14.82
N LEU A 87 0.84 -27.27 15.80
CA LEU A 87 1.34 -27.80 17.06
C LEU A 87 1.20 -29.32 17.09
N ASP A 88 2.13 -30.00 17.74
CA ASP A 88 2.03 -31.44 17.95
C ASP A 88 0.80 -31.76 18.82
N ALA A 89 0.01 -32.75 18.41
CA ALA A 89 -1.20 -33.13 19.15
C ALA A 89 -0.89 -33.67 20.54
N SER A 90 0.35 -34.15 20.78
CA SER A 90 0.79 -34.64 22.10
C SER A 90 0.82 -33.53 23.15
N LEU A 91 0.96 -32.27 22.75
CA LEU A 91 0.92 -31.11 23.63
C LEU A 91 -0.38 -31.03 24.45
N ALA A 92 -1.47 -31.63 23.94
CA ALA A 92 -2.73 -31.71 24.69
C ALA A 92 -2.54 -32.37 26.08
N ARG A 93 -1.64 -33.33 26.23
CA ARG A 93 -1.37 -34.01 27.50
C ARG A 93 -0.63 -33.09 28.46
N ASP A 94 0.34 -32.35 27.97
CA ASP A 94 1.14 -31.45 28.80
C ASP A 94 0.29 -30.27 29.28
N LEU A 95 -0.61 -29.78 28.41
CA LEU A 95 -1.57 -28.71 28.76
C LEU A 95 -2.62 -29.22 29.78
N ALA A 96 -3.06 -30.48 29.66
CA ALA A 96 -4.01 -31.07 30.58
C ALA A 96 -3.44 -31.36 31.96
N ALA A 97 -2.11 -31.46 32.07
CA ALA A 97 -1.42 -31.69 33.33
C ALA A 97 -1.21 -30.38 34.15
N VAL A 98 -1.59 -29.21 33.62
CA VAL A 98 -1.45 -27.92 34.31
C VAL A 98 -2.56 -27.77 35.34
N ASP A 99 -2.20 -27.43 36.58
CA ASP A 99 -3.17 -27.21 37.67
C ASP A 99 -4.21 -26.18 37.32
N GLY A 100 -5.49 -26.50 37.55
CA GLY A 100 -6.64 -25.65 37.25
C GLY A 100 -7.20 -25.85 35.84
N VAL A 101 -6.65 -26.76 35.02
CA VAL A 101 -7.18 -27.15 33.72
C VAL A 101 -8.14 -28.33 33.89
N ALA A 102 -9.41 -28.12 33.50
CA ALA A 102 -10.45 -29.19 33.55
C ALA A 102 -10.41 -30.10 32.31
N SER A 103 -10.18 -29.51 31.13
CA SER A 103 -10.11 -30.28 29.88
C SER A 103 -9.41 -29.49 28.77
N VAL A 104 -8.79 -30.21 27.84
CA VAL A 104 -8.14 -29.69 26.65
C VAL A 104 -8.78 -30.34 25.42
N VAL A 105 -9.25 -29.52 24.50
CA VAL A 105 -9.90 -29.96 23.26
C VAL A 105 -9.07 -29.52 22.06
N PRO A 106 -8.44 -30.44 21.33
CA PRO A 106 -7.69 -30.11 20.12
C PRO A 106 -8.64 -29.77 18.99
N ASP A 107 -8.30 -28.75 18.22
CA ASP A 107 -8.94 -28.40 16.97
C ASP A 107 -7.96 -28.57 15.82
N ARG A 108 -8.37 -29.31 14.81
CA ARG A 108 -7.70 -29.43 13.52
C ARG A 108 -8.59 -28.79 12.46
N ARG A 109 -7.99 -27.92 11.67
CA ARG A 109 -8.65 -27.18 10.60
C ARG A 109 -8.03 -27.48 9.25
N VAL A 110 -8.87 -27.67 8.23
CA VAL A 110 -8.46 -27.91 6.85
C VAL A 110 -9.37 -27.15 5.92
N SER A 111 -8.81 -26.40 5.00
CA SER A 111 -9.56 -25.76 3.92
C SER A 111 -10.11 -26.81 2.96
N VAL A 112 -11.41 -26.79 2.68
CA VAL A 112 -12.03 -27.79 1.81
C VAL A 112 -12.84 -27.12 0.72
N ARG A 113 -12.71 -27.60 -0.50
CA ARG A 113 -13.64 -27.27 -1.60
C ARG A 113 -14.81 -28.23 -1.58
N LEU A 114 -16.01 -27.67 -1.40
CA LEU A 114 -17.26 -28.43 -1.47
C LEU A 114 -17.72 -28.43 -2.92
N LEU A 115 -17.93 -29.60 -3.49
CA LEU A 115 -18.36 -29.81 -4.86
C LEU A 115 -19.77 -30.42 -4.89
N HIS A 116 -20.68 -29.75 -5.56
CA HIS A 116 -22.01 -30.29 -5.87
C HIS A 116 -22.18 -30.36 -7.39
N GLY A 117 -22.20 -31.58 -7.95
CA GLY A 117 -21.98 -31.75 -9.38
C GLY A 117 -20.58 -31.29 -9.79
N ASP A 118 -20.50 -30.44 -10.81
CA ASP A 118 -19.25 -29.84 -11.28
C ASP A 118 -19.02 -28.40 -10.76
N ARG A 119 -19.92 -27.93 -9.86
CA ARG A 119 -19.83 -26.58 -9.29
C ARG A 119 -19.12 -26.61 -7.94
N THR A 120 -18.16 -25.72 -7.77
CA THR A 120 -17.56 -25.42 -6.45
C THR A 120 -18.52 -24.51 -5.67
N VAL A 121 -18.88 -24.93 -4.45
CA VAL A 121 -19.70 -24.13 -3.53
C VAL A 121 -18.79 -23.46 -2.52
N THR A 122 -18.80 -22.14 -2.52
CA THR A 122 -18.06 -21.31 -1.57
C THR A 122 -18.94 -20.90 -0.39
N GLY A 123 -18.32 -20.54 0.69
CA GLY A 123 -18.97 -19.98 1.86
C GLY A 123 -19.53 -18.57 1.67
N ALA A 124 -19.88 -17.90 2.74
CA ALA A 124 -20.23 -16.49 2.72
C ALA A 124 -19.07 -15.68 2.11
N ASN A 125 -19.39 -14.67 1.31
CA ASN A 125 -18.39 -13.77 0.69
C ASN A 125 -17.33 -14.47 -0.18
N GLY A 126 -17.62 -15.66 -0.75
CA GLY A 126 -16.69 -16.39 -1.58
C GLY A 126 -15.60 -17.16 -0.80
N ALA A 127 -15.61 -17.12 0.53
CA ALA A 127 -14.60 -17.79 1.36
C ALA A 127 -14.64 -19.32 1.18
N VAL A 128 -13.47 -19.93 1.25
CA VAL A 128 -13.31 -21.39 1.20
C VAL A 128 -13.81 -22.00 2.52
N PRO A 129 -14.76 -22.97 2.50
CA PRO A 129 -15.24 -23.63 3.70
C PRO A 129 -14.11 -24.33 4.46
N GLN A 130 -14.23 -24.38 5.79
CA GLN A 130 -13.25 -24.99 6.67
C GLN A 130 -13.82 -26.26 7.31
N ALA A 131 -13.10 -27.37 7.18
CA ALA A 131 -13.39 -28.61 7.85
C ALA A 131 -12.73 -28.65 9.23
N HIS A 132 -13.46 -29.08 10.25
CA HIS A 132 -13.01 -29.18 11.62
C HIS A 132 -13.32 -30.56 12.21
N THR A 133 -12.56 -30.93 13.23
CA THR A 133 -12.85 -32.17 13.98
C THR A 133 -14.15 -32.00 14.78
N TRP A 134 -15.01 -33.00 14.77
CA TRP A 134 -16.31 -32.97 15.48
C TRP A 134 -16.17 -32.62 16.96
N SER A 135 -15.11 -33.13 17.63
CA SER A 135 -14.83 -32.84 19.04
C SER A 135 -14.65 -31.35 19.32
N SER A 136 -14.10 -30.59 18.38
CA SER A 136 -13.82 -29.16 18.56
C SER A 136 -15.06 -28.28 18.47
N ARG A 137 -16.26 -28.82 18.08
CA ARG A 137 -17.48 -28.01 18.04
C ARG A 137 -17.86 -27.39 19.39
N VAL A 138 -17.43 -28.00 20.49
CA VAL A 138 -17.70 -27.51 21.86
C VAL A 138 -17.00 -26.19 22.18
N LEU A 139 -15.95 -25.85 21.41
CA LEU A 139 -15.19 -24.58 21.55
C LEU A 139 -16.05 -23.38 21.14
N GLY A 140 -17.05 -23.57 20.29
CA GLY A 140 -17.96 -22.53 19.78
C GLY A 140 -19.41 -22.80 20.14
N GLY A 141 -20.31 -21.98 19.63
CA GLY A 141 -21.74 -22.06 19.84
C GLY A 141 -22.53 -22.95 18.86
N PHE A 142 -21.84 -23.80 18.07
CA PHE A 142 -22.51 -24.63 17.07
C PHE A 142 -23.28 -25.79 17.70
N ARG A 143 -24.57 -25.88 17.36
CA ARG A 143 -25.45 -26.97 17.81
C ARG A 143 -25.95 -27.77 16.62
N LEU A 144 -26.08 -29.09 16.82
CA LEU A 144 -26.72 -29.97 15.85
C LEU A 144 -28.21 -29.63 15.79
N THR A 145 -28.68 -29.25 14.61
CA THR A 145 -30.08 -28.87 14.37
C THR A 145 -30.84 -29.97 13.67
N GLU A 146 -30.18 -30.81 12.91
CA GLU A 146 -30.78 -31.90 12.15
C GLU A 146 -29.81 -33.08 11.99
N GLY A 147 -30.31 -34.31 11.96
CA GLY A 147 -29.50 -35.50 11.72
C GLY A 147 -28.73 -35.97 12.97
N ARG A 148 -27.52 -36.54 12.74
CA ARG A 148 -26.66 -37.12 13.78
C ARG A 148 -25.21 -36.71 13.64
N ALA A 149 -24.43 -36.89 14.72
CA ALA A 149 -23.00 -36.69 14.72
C ALA A 149 -22.29 -37.54 13.65
N PRO A 150 -21.21 -37.03 13.01
CA PRO A 150 -20.49 -37.79 11.97
C PRO A 150 -19.74 -38.97 12.60
N GLN A 151 -19.87 -40.14 12.02
CA GLN A 151 -19.21 -41.37 12.43
C GLN A 151 -18.39 -41.97 11.29
N GLY A 152 -17.37 -42.77 11.63
CA GLY A 152 -16.53 -43.40 10.62
C GLY A 152 -15.74 -42.43 9.75
N THR A 153 -15.40 -42.87 8.55
CA THR A 153 -14.47 -42.16 7.65
C THR A 153 -15.12 -41.42 6.49
N ARG A 154 -16.45 -41.47 6.35
CA ARG A 154 -17.18 -40.97 5.18
C ARG A 154 -18.39 -40.09 5.52
N GLN A 155 -18.52 -39.63 6.76
CA GLN A 155 -19.63 -38.79 7.19
C GLN A 155 -19.14 -37.40 7.59
N VAL A 156 -19.93 -36.37 7.22
CA VAL A 156 -19.69 -34.97 7.56
C VAL A 156 -20.99 -34.30 8.00
N VAL A 157 -20.85 -33.27 8.80
CA VAL A 157 -21.94 -32.38 9.22
C VAL A 157 -21.66 -31.00 8.63
N LEU A 158 -22.64 -30.41 7.95
CA LEU A 158 -22.48 -29.11 7.32
C LEU A 158 -23.14 -28.01 8.15
N ASP A 159 -22.62 -26.79 8.07
CA ASP A 159 -23.34 -25.60 8.48
C ASP A 159 -24.62 -25.45 7.61
N THR A 160 -25.77 -25.14 8.26
CA THR A 160 -27.09 -25.01 7.61
C THR A 160 -27.07 -24.06 6.42
N ARG A 161 -26.28 -22.97 6.50
CA ARG A 161 -26.16 -21.98 5.41
C ARG A 161 -25.34 -22.51 4.25
N LEU A 162 -24.27 -23.25 4.54
CA LEU A 162 -23.47 -23.90 3.50
C LEU A 162 -24.28 -24.97 2.79
N ALA A 163 -25.03 -25.79 3.54
CA ALA A 163 -25.93 -26.81 3.02
C ALA A 163 -27.02 -26.18 2.13
N ALA A 164 -27.66 -25.10 2.57
CA ALA A 164 -28.67 -24.39 1.79
C ALA A 164 -28.13 -23.83 0.47
N ARG A 165 -26.92 -23.28 0.46
CA ARG A 165 -26.25 -22.79 -0.77
C ARG A 165 -25.91 -23.92 -1.73
N ALA A 166 -25.52 -25.06 -1.19
CA ALA A 166 -25.19 -26.24 -1.96
C ALA A 166 -26.43 -27.00 -2.41
N GLY A 167 -27.63 -26.69 -1.87
CA GLY A 167 -28.84 -27.44 -2.11
C GLY A 167 -28.81 -28.86 -1.50
N LEU A 168 -28.02 -29.06 -0.42
CA LEU A 168 -27.82 -30.36 0.24
C LEU A 168 -28.66 -30.50 1.48
N ARG A 169 -29.14 -31.74 1.75
CA ARG A 169 -29.90 -32.15 2.91
C ARG A 169 -29.19 -33.30 3.63
N THR A 170 -29.66 -33.61 4.83
CA THR A 170 -29.20 -34.78 5.55
C THR A 170 -29.47 -36.06 4.75
N GLY A 171 -28.46 -36.91 4.59
CA GLY A 171 -28.50 -38.10 3.75
C GLY A 171 -27.91 -37.95 2.34
N ASP A 172 -27.72 -36.74 1.87
CA ASP A 172 -27.15 -36.48 0.54
C ASP A 172 -25.65 -36.77 0.50
N SER A 173 -25.16 -37.08 -0.70
CA SER A 173 -23.74 -37.24 -0.97
C SER A 173 -23.11 -35.94 -1.40
N VAL A 174 -21.94 -35.59 -0.84
CA VAL A 174 -21.15 -34.42 -1.16
C VAL A 174 -19.70 -34.80 -1.48
N ARG A 175 -19.12 -34.21 -2.50
CA ARG A 175 -17.68 -34.37 -2.80
C ARG A 175 -16.91 -33.24 -2.13
N LEU A 176 -15.89 -33.60 -1.37
CA LEU A 176 -14.96 -32.69 -0.73
C LEU A 176 -13.57 -32.87 -1.30
N MET A 177 -12.90 -31.78 -1.59
CA MET A 177 -11.55 -31.78 -2.11
C MET A 177 -10.67 -30.89 -1.24
N THR A 178 -9.52 -31.38 -0.88
CA THR A 178 -8.45 -30.68 -0.17
C THR A 178 -7.20 -30.64 -1.04
N SER A 179 -6.05 -31.01 -0.52
CA SER A 179 -4.80 -31.25 -1.27
C SER A 179 -4.76 -32.62 -1.99
N SER A 180 -5.88 -33.29 -2.17
CA SER A 180 -5.98 -34.60 -2.84
C SER A 180 -7.13 -34.64 -3.83
N THR A 181 -7.33 -35.77 -4.51
CA THR A 181 -8.51 -35.99 -5.35
C THR A 181 -9.81 -35.85 -4.57
N PRO A 182 -10.93 -35.47 -5.24
CA PRO A 182 -12.21 -35.34 -4.57
C PRO A 182 -12.64 -36.64 -3.89
N LEU A 183 -13.00 -36.55 -2.62
CA LEU A 183 -13.52 -37.67 -1.82
C LEU A 183 -15.00 -37.49 -1.61
N THR A 184 -15.77 -38.57 -1.69
CA THR A 184 -17.21 -38.56 -1.46
C THR A 184 -17.53 -38.85 0.02
N PHE A 185 -18.39 -37.99 0.59
CA PHE A 185 -18.90 -38.05 1.95
C PHE A 185 -20.42 -38.02 1.95
N GLU A 186 -21.04 -38.57 2.99
CA GLU A 186 -22.47 -38.47 3.31
C GLU A 186 -22.68 -37.31 4.29
N VAL A 187 -23.67 -36.50 4.08
CA VAL A 187 -24.11 -35.45 5.02
C VAL A 187 -24.92 -36.10 6.14
N SER A 188 -24.31 -36.38 7.29
CA SER A 188 -24.95 -37.05 8.42
C SER A 188 -25.84 -36.12 9.26
N GLY A 189 -25.68 -34.82 9.14
CA GLY A 189 -26.48 -33.85 9.87
C GLY A 189 -26.10 -32.39 9.51
N LEU A 190 -26.83 -31.47 10.12
CA LEU A 190 -26.65 -30.02 9.96
C LEU A 190 -26.40 -29.36 11.30
N VAL A 191 -25.50 -28.36 11.33
CA VAL A 191 -25.25 -27.51 12.51
C VAL A 191 -25.56 -26.06 12.21
N ALA A 192 -25.99 -25.36 13.26
CA ALA A 192 -26.17 -23.91 13.21
C ALA A 192 -25.49 -23.24 14.40
N LEU A 193 -25.09 -22.00 14.22
CA LEU A 193 -24.64 -21.14 15.32
C LEU A 193 -25.84 -20.64 16.10
N ASP A 194 -25.76 -20.67 17.42
CA ASP A 194 -26.84 -20.34 18.38
C ASP A 194 -27.27 -18.85 18.37
N ARG A 195 -26.74 -18.02 17.45
CA ARG A 195 -27.00 -16.57 17.36
C ARG A 195 -27.39 -16.16 15.95
N HIS A 196 -28.21 -15.10 15.87
CA HIS A 196 -28.59 -14.45 14.60
C HIS A 196 -27.44 -13.80 13.81
N ARG A 197 -26.20 -14.01 14.21
CA ARG A 197 -25.01 -13.53 13.49
C ARG A 197 -24.65 -14.47 12.33
N THR A 198 -24.31 -13.88 11.20
CA THR A 198 -23.73 -14.61 10.08
C THR A 198 -22.28 -14.92 10.41
N PRO A 199 -21.89 -16.21 10.57
CA PRO A 199 -20.50 -16.53 10.81
C PRO A 199 -19.67 -16.10 9.59
N ARG A 200 -18.50 -15.57 9.87
CA ARG A 200 -17.53 -15.14 8.84
C ARG A 200 -17.03 -16.32 8.01
N GLN A 201 -16.80 -17.45 8.68
CA GLN A 201 -16.36 -18.67 8.05
C GLN A 201 -17.48 -19.69 7.95
N SER A 202 -17.64 -20.31 6.77
CA SER A 202 -18.48 -21.48 6.61
C SER A 202 -17.73 -22.70 7.09
N VAL A 203 -18.34 -23.45 7.99
CA VAL A 203 -17.73 -24.58 8.64
C VAL A 203 -18.41 -25.90 8.27
N LEU A 204 -17.65 -26.95 8.30
CA LEU A 204 -18.16 -28.32 8.33
C LEU A 204 -17.37 -29.13 9.37
N TYR A 205 -18.02 -30.15 9.93
CA TYR A 205 -17.41 -30.99 10.93
C TYR A 205 -17.32 -32.43 10.42
N ALA A 206 -16.16 -33.06 10.68
CA ALA A 206 -15.92 -34.45 10.33
C ALA A 206 -15.41 -35.24 11.57
N SER A 207 -15.54 -36.51 11.55
CA SER A 207 -14.92 -37.38 12.57
C SER A 207 -13.40 -37.29 12.50
N ALA A 208 -12.67 -37.66 13.54
CA ALA A 208 -11.22 -37.69 13.52
C ALA A 208 -10.67 -38.58 12.39
N ALA A 209 -11.29 -39.71 12.11
CA ALA A 209 -10.91 -40.61 11.03
C ALA A 209 -11.20 -40.01 9.63
N ALA A 210 -12.29 -39.26 9.48
CA ALA A 210 -12.61 -38.54 8.24
C ALA A 210 -11.64 -37.37 8.02
N MET A 211 -11.27 -36.65 9.08
CA MET A 211 -10.24 -35.57 9.02
C MET A 211 -8.89 -36.13 8.61
N GLN A 212 -8.49 -37.31 9.10
CA GLN A 212 -7.24 -37.96 8.66
C GLN A 212 -7.24 -38.26 7.16
N ARG A 213 -8.39 -38.64 6.59
CA ARG A 213 -8.52 -38.88 5.13
C ARG A 213 -8.51 -37.58 4.33
N LEU A 214 -9.13 -36.53 4.86
CA LEU A 214 -9.15 -35.21 4.20
C LEU A 214 -7.76 -34.57 4.16
N ALA A 215 -6.94 -34.79 5.19
CA ALA A 215 -5.62 -34.18 5.31
C ALA A 215 -4.55 -35.16 5.84
N PRO A 216 -4.19 -36.20 5.06
CA PRO A 216 -3.26 -37.23 5.48
C PRO A 216 -1.85 -36.67 5.74
N ARG A 217 -1.44 -35.63 5.02
CA ARG A 217 -0.11 -35.02 5.10
C ARG A 217 0.14 -34.30 6.43
N PHE A 218 -0.90 -33.87 7.15
CA PHE A 218 -0.73 -33.10 8.39
C PHE A 218 -0.51 -33.96 9.65
N GLY A 219 -0.45 -35.28 9.54
CA GLY A 219 -0.08 -36.17 10.63
C GLY A 219 -0.92 -36.01 11.91
N ALA A 220 -0.28 -36.15 13.07
CA ALA A 220 -0.90 -35.95 14.37
C ALA A 220 -0.70 -34.53 14.91
N THR A 221 -1.12 -33.51 14.13
CA THR A 221 -1.01 -32.10 14.54
C THR A 221 -2.37 -31.50 14.89
N ALA A 222 -2.35 -30.41 15.63
CA ALA A 222 -3.49 -29.55 15.92
C ALA A 222 -3.16 -28.09 15.54
N ASP A 223 -4.17 -27.35 15.07
CA ASP A 223 -4.04 -25.92 14.76
C ASP A 223 -4.22 -25.07 16.03
N ALA A 224 -5.03 -25.57 17.00
CA ALA A 224 -5.25 -24.91 18.27
C ALA A 224 -5.75 -25.92 19.31
N PHE A 225 -5.60 -25.55 20.58
CA PHE A 225 -6.18 -26.28 21.73
C PHE A 225 -7.09 -25.33 22.50
N GLY A 226 -8.36 -25.66 22.62
CA GLY A 226 -9.27 -25.00 23.55
C GLY A 226 -9.06 -25.53 24.95
N VAL A 227 -8.73 -24.68 25.90
CA VAL A 227 -8.49 -25.05 27.29
C VAL A 227 -9.62 -24.54 28.15
N PHE A 228 -10.29 -25.44 28.85
CA PHE A 228 -11.33 -25.14 29.82
C PHE A 228 -10.75 -25.24 31.23
N THR A 229 -11.07 -24.25 32.07
CA THR A 229 -10.59 -24.23 33.48
C THR A 229 -11.57 -24.90 34.40
N GLU A 230 -11.09 -25.36 35.53
CA GLU A 230 -11.94 -25.91 36.59
C GLU A 230 -12.97 -24.89 37.09
N PRO A 231 -14.17 -25.34 37.54
CA PRO A 231 -15.16 -24.43 38.08
C PRO A 231 -14.60 -23.59 39.22
N GLY A 232 -14.73 -22.27 39.10
CA GLY A 232 -14.20 -21.31 40.08
C GLY A 232 -12.76 -20.89 39.89
N THR A 233 -12.01 -21.48 38.94
CA THR A 233 -10.65 -21.06 38.61
C THR A 233 -10.68 -20.04 37.47
N PRO A 234 -10.29 -18.79 37.72
CA PRO A 234 -10.31 -17.77 36.66
C PRO A 234 -9.21 -18.05 35.62
N PRO A 235 -9.46 -17.82 34.30
CA PRO A 235 -8.51 -18.07 33.23
C PRO A 235 -7.18 -17.31 33.40
N SER A 236 -7.21 -16.14 34.02
CA SER A 236 -6.03 -15.33 34.31
C SER A 236 -5.01 -15.97 35.26
N LYS A 237 -5.43 -16.94 36.10
CA LYS A 237 -4.54 -17.72 36.95
C LYS A 237 -3.86 -18.86 36.20
N VAL A 238 -4.57 -19.47 35.25
CA VAL A 238 -4.09 -20.64 34.49
C VAL A 238 -3.20 -20.21 33.32
N ALA A 239 -3.47 -19.09 32.69
CA ALA A 239 -2.73 -18.61 31.53
C ALA A 239 -1.20 -18.53 31.74
N PRO A 240 -0.64 -17.97 32.85
CA PRO A 240 0.81 -17.90 33.04
C PRO A 240 1.44 -19.29 33.25
N ALA A 241 0.68 -20.26 33.77
CA ALA A 241 1.16 -21.63 33.94
C ALA A 241 1.23 -22.35 32.59
N LEU A 242 0.24 -22.14 31.70
CA LEU A 242 0.27 -22.63 30.34
C LEU A 242 1.43 -22.01 29.55
N GLU A 243 1.66 -20.68 29.65
CA GLU A 243 2.78 -20.01 29.00
C GLU A 243 4.14 -20.60 29.34
N ARG A 244 4.35 -21.05 30.60
CA ARG A 244 5.58 -21.73 31.00
C ARG A 244 5.77 -23.07 30.30
N VAL A 245 4.68 -23.82 30.07
CA VAL A 245 4.74 -25.07 29.29
C VAL A 245 5.10 -24.78 27.83
N LEU A 246 4.61 -23.67 27.31
CA LEU A 246 4.76 -23.27 25.89
C LEU A 246 6.11 -22.65 25.56
N THR A 247 6.99 -22.37 26.53
CA THR A 247 8.30 -21.71 26.27
C THR A 247 9.20 -22.48 25.29
N ARG A 248 9.00 -23.79 25.14
CA ARG A 248 9.73 -24.65 24.18
C ARG A 248 8.98 -24.86 22.86
N HIS A 249 7.78 -24.36 22.78
CA HIS A 249 6.90 -24.51 21.60
C HIS A 249 6.58 -23.11 21.08
N HIS A 250 6.78 -22.83 19.80
CA HIS A 250 6.42 -21.52 19.22
C HIS A 250 4.90 -21.27 19.27
N ALA A 251 4.35 -21.28 20.47
CA ALA A 251 2.92 -21.16 20.76
C ALA A 251 2.65 -20.05 21.78
N ALA A 252 1.41 -19.59 21.83
CA ALA A 252 0.94 -18.56 22.75
C ALA A 252 -0.43 -18.89 23.32
N VAL A 253 -0.73 -18.29 24.49
CA VAL A 253 -2.04 -18.37 25.12
C VAL A 253 -2.85 -17.12 24.73
N TYR A 254 -3.98 -17.32 24.07
CA TYR A 254 -4.89 -16.27 23.67
C TYR A 254 -6.08 -16.19 24.62
N THR A 255 -6.39 -14.99 25.11
CA THR A 255 -7.46 -14.72 26.06
C THR A 255 -8.39 -13.62 25.55
N GLY A 256 -9.63 -13.54 26.05
CA GLY A 256 -10.56 -12.47 25.65
C GLY A 256 -10.77 -12.42 24.13
N ASP A 257 -10.76 -11.21 23.56
CA ASP A 257 -10.93 -11.02 22.12
C ASP A 257 -9.71 -11.43 21.29
N ALA A 258 -8.51 -11.51 21.89
CA ALA A 258 -7.30 -12.01 21.22
C ALA A 258 -7.44 -13.46 20.71
N ARG A 259 -8.38 -14.25 21.25
CA ARG A 259 -8.70 -15.59 20.72
C ARG A 259 -9.14 -15.56 19.26
N GLY A 260 -9.67 -14.40 18.78
CA GLY A 260 -9.98 -14.19 17.38
C GLY A 260 -8.75 -14.17 16.48
N GLU A 261 -7.58 -13.76 16.95
CA GLU A 261 -6.32 -13.80 16.20
C GLU A 261 -5.91 -15.26 15.90
N ALA A 262 -6.09 -16.16 16.86
CA ALA A 262 -5.87 -17.60 16.64
C ALA A 262 -6.89 -18.21 15.66
N GLU A 263 -8.10 -17.64 15.56
CA GLU A 263 -9.13 -18.11 14.65
C GLU A 263 -8.93 -17.56 13.22
N PHE A 264 -8.66 -16.27 13.09
CA PHE A 264 -8.62 -15.53 11.82
C PHE A 264 -7.21 -15.03 11.51
N THR A 265 -6.35 -15.90 10.99
CA THR A 265 -4.95 -15.58 10.67
C THR A 265 -4.79 -14.56 9.53
N ASP A 266 -5.74 -14.49 8.60
CA ASP A 266 -5.80 -13.51 7.52
C ASP A 266 -5.89 -12.05 8.02
N ILE A 267 -6.38 -11.86 9.26
CA ILE A 267 -6.46 -10.54 9.88
C ILE A 267 -5.08 -10.00 10.22
N ALA A 268 -4.19 -10.81 10.77
CA ALA A 268 -2.85 -10.38 11.18
C ALA A 268 -2.05 -9.86 9.96
N VAL A 269 -2.13 -10.57 8.84
CA VAL A 269 -1.48 -10.16 7.58
C VAL A 269 -2.13 -8.88 7.01
N GLY A 270 -3.46 -8.84 6.99
CA GLY A 270 -4.20 -7.66 6.56
C GLY A 270 -3.92 -6.43 7.44
N ALA A 271 -3.79 -6.61 8.74
CA ALA A 271 -3.44 -5.59 9.71
C ALA A 271 -2.04 -5.01 9.45
N ALA A 272 -1.04 -5.87 9.24
CA ALA A 272 0.32 -5.45 8.91
C ALA A 272 0.37 -4.66 7.59
N ASN A 273 -0.33 -5.13 6.56
CA ASN A 273 -0.45 -4.41 5.29
C ASN A 273 -1.10 -3.03 5.48
N LEU A 274 -2.16 -2.91 6.31
CA LEU A 274 -2.79 -1.63 6.62
C LEU A 274 -1.86 -0.69 7.37
N VAL A 275 -1.08 -1.19 8.32
CA VAL A 275 -0.07 -0.40 9.06
C VAL A 275 0.99 0.14 8.10
N GLN A 276 1.59 -0.73 7.31
CA GLN A 276 2.63 -0.35 6.33
C GLN A 276 2.11 0.67 5.32
N LEU A 277 0.95 0.40 4.73
CA LEU A 277 0.30 1.27 3.75
C LEU A 277 -0.05 2.63 4.35
N SER A 278 -0.66 2.65 5.54
CA SER A 278 -1.08 3.89 6.21
C SER A 278 0.11 4.76 6.60
N THR A 279 1.21 4.15 7.03
CA THR A 279 2.45 4.86 7.37
C THR A 279 3.08 5.46 6.12
N ALA A 280 3.18 4.70 5.03
CA ALA A 280 3.76 5.17 3.77
C ALA A 280 2.92 6.31 3.14
N ILE A 281 1.59 6.14 3.08
CA ILE A 281 0.68 7.17 2.55
C ILE A 281 0.69 8.40 3.45
N GLY A 282 0.54 8.20 4.77
CA GLY A 282 0.46 9.28 5.74
C GLY A 282 1.72 10.15 5.74
N GLY A 283 2.89 9.53 5.68
CA GLY A 283 4.18 10.23 5.59
C GLY A 283 4.30 11.09 4.33
N ASN A 284 4.00 10.53 3.16
CA ASN A 284 4.05 11.24 1.89
C ASN A 284 3.03 12.38 1.81
N VAL A 285 1.80 12.15 2.25
CA VAL A 285 0.75 13.18 2.26
C VAL A 285 1.08 14.30 3.24
N LEU A 286 1.61 13.99 4.42
CA LEU A 286 2.03 14.99 5.39
C LEU A 286 3.13 15.89 4.82
N LEU A 287 4.10 15.31 4.14
CA LEU A 287 5.18 16.06 3.48
C LEU A 287 4.63 17.01 2.42
N VAL A 288 3.75 16.52 1.53
CA VAL A 288 3.11 17.35 0.51
C VAL A 288 2.25 18.44 1.15
N ALA A 289 1.52 18.13 2.22
CA ALA A 289 0.70 19.09 2.97
C ALA A 289 1.52 20.23 3.55
N VAL A 290 2.67 19.93 4.16
CA VAL A 290 3.59 20.97 4.68
C VAL A 290 4.03 21.92 3.56
N PHE A 291 4.44 21.37 2.41
CA PHE A 291 4.86 22.20 1.25
C PHE A 291 3.74 23.11 0.75
N VAL A 292 2.56 22.54 0.57
CA VAL A 292 1.38 23.25 0.08
C VAL A 292 0.99 24.37 1.04
N LEU A 293 0.95 24.08 2.33
CA LEU A 293 0.59 25.05 3.36
C LEU A 293 1.64 26.15 3.49
N CYS A 294 2.92 25.83 3.40
CA CYS A 294 3.98 26.84 3.35
C CYS A 294 3.82 27.77 2.13
N ALA A 295 3.49 27.24 0.96
CA ALA A 295 3.27 28.02 -0.26
C ALA A 295 2.03 28.92 -0.15
N THR A 296 0.90 28.37 0.28
CA THR A 296 -0.39 29.12 0.41
C THR A 296 -0.33 30.16 1.51
N THR A 297 0.25 29.85 2.68
CA THR A 297 0.42 30.78 3.79
C THR A 297 1.40 31.90 3.43
N SER A 298 2.51 31.58 2.74
CA SER A 298 3.44 32.61 2.24
C SER A 298 2.74 33.56 1.26
N LEU A 299 1.84 33.06 0.42
CA LEU A 299 1.07 33.89 -0.49
C LEU A 299 0.06 34.77 0.26
N ALA A 300 -0.67 34.20 1.21
CA ALA A 300 -1.62 34.95 2.06
C ALA A 300 -0.95 36.07 2.85
N VAL A 301 0.24 35.80 3.43
CA VAL A 301 1.04 36.83 4.15
C VAL A 301 1.52 37.93 3.20
N ARG A 302 1.94 37.58 1.97
CA ARG A 302 2.33 38.57 0.95
C ARG A 302 1.16 39.48 0.53
N HIS A 303 -0.04 38.95 0.40
CA HIS A 303 -1.23 39.77 0.10
C HIS A 303 -1.55 40.81 1.18
N ARG A 304 -1.15 40.54 2.43
CA ARG A 304 -1.36 41.42 3.61
C ARG A 304 -0.16 42.34 3.91
N HIS A 305 0.83 42.41 3.02
CA HIS A 305 2.10 43.10 3.26
C HIS A 305 1.93 44.56 3.67
N ARG A 306 0.99 45.28 3.03
CA ARG A 306 0.69 46.69 3.36
C ARG A 306 0.11 46.84 4.76
N GLU A 307 -0.82 45.96 5.16
CA GLU A 307 -1.43 46.00 6.50
C GLU A 307 -0.41 45.72 7.57
N LEU A 308 0.44 44.70 7.34
CA LEU A 308 1.50 44.34 8.27
C LEU A 308 2.54 45.47 8.38
N ALA A 309 2.80 46.22 7.29
CA ALA A 309 3.66 47.38 7.31
C ALA A 309 3.04 48.54 8.06
N LEU A 310 1.72 48.80 7.91
CA LEU A 310 0.99 49.83 8.67
C LEU A 310 0.98 49.50 10.18
N LEU A 311 0.74 48.24 10.54
CA LEU A 311 0.83 47.82 11.95
C LEU A 311 2.22 48.05 12.53
N ARG A 312 3.28 47.83 11.78
CA ARG A 312 4.66 48.15 12.18
C ARG A 312 4.92 49.64 12.26
N ALA A 313 4.33 50.44 11.36
CA ALA A 313 4.46 51.90 11.40
C ALA A 313 3.82 52.53 12.64
N ILE A 314 2.75 51.91 13.18
CA ILE A 314 2.11 52.33 14.45
C ILE A 314 2.75 51.70 15.71
N GLY A 315 3.94 51.03 15.56
CA GLY A 315 4.74 50.57 16.71
C GLY A 315 4.62 49.12 17.09
N THR A 316 3.93 48.26 16.29
CA THR A 316 3.86 46.80 16.54
C THR A 316 5.24 46.16 16.44
N THR A 317 5.64 45.39 17.47
CA THR A 317 6.92 44.68 17.48
C THR A 317 6.89 43.46 16.55
N PRO A 318 8.05 43.01 15.99
CA PRO A 318 8.13 41.80 15.22
C PRO A 318 7.54 40.56 15.91
N GLY A 319 7.79 40.43 17.24
CA GLY A 319 7.25 39.33 18.05
C GLY A 319 5.72 39.32 18.15
N GLN A 320 5.10 40.50 18.24
CA GLN A 320 3.64 40.63 18.24
C GLN A 320 3.04 40.22 16.87
N LEU A 321 3.72 40.57 15.79
CA LEU A 321 3.33 40.19 14.44
C LEU A 321 3.41 38.65 14.22
N TYR A 322 4.50 38.03 14.70
CA TYR A 322 4.63 36.57 14.70
C TYR A 322 3.48 35.92 15.46
N ARG A 323 3.23 36.34 16.71
CA ARG A 323 2.17 35.77 17.54
C ARG A 323 0.79 35.94 16.94
N MET A 324 0.53 37.04 16.22
CA MET A 324 -0.73 37.31 15.54
C MET A 324 -0.92 36.33 14.37
N ILE A 325 0.05 36.23 13.46
CA ILE A 325 -0.05 35.39 12.27
C ILE A 325 -0.11 33.90 12.64
N THR A 326 0.71 33.48 13.62
CA THR A 326 0.70 32.08 14.09
C THR A 326 -0.59 31.75 14.83
N ALA A 327 -1.16 32.67 15.61
CA ALA A 327 -2.45 32.45 16.27
C ALA A 327 -3.62 32.35 15.26
N GLU A 328 -3.64 33.20 14.23
CA GLU A 328 -4.64 33.12 13.15
C GLU A 328 -4.55 31.76 12.45
N SER A 329 -3.34 31.31 12.12
CA SER A 329 -3.12 30.02 11.45
C SER A 329 -3.42 28.84 12.37
N ALA A 330 -3.10 28.92 13.65
CA ALA A 330 -3.43 27.90 14.63
C ALA A 330 -4.93 27.71 14.81
N VAL A 331 -5.71 28.82 14.88
CA VAL A 331 -7.18 28.75 14.97
C VAL A 331 -7.77 28.16 13.68
N ALA A 332 -7.27 28.59 12.50
CA ALA A 332 -7.71 28.03 11.23
C ALA A 332 -7.36 26.53 11.14
N GLY A 333 -6.16 26.13 11.58
CA GLY A 333 -5.73 24.74 11.66
C GLY A 333 -6.57 23.90 12.61
N LEU A 334 -6.92 24.43 13.78
CA LEU A 334 -7.77 23.75 14.75
C LEU A 334 -9.18 23.47 14.17
N VAL A 335 -9.82 24.50 13.62
CA VAL A 335 -11.17 24.37 13.04
C VAL A 335 -11.14 23.43 11.84
N ALA A 336 -10.15 23.58 10.94
CA ALA A 336 -9.98 22.69 9.79
C ALA A 336 -9.67 21.25 10.22
N GLY A 337 -8.83 21.07 11.25
CA GLY A 337 -8.51 19.77 11.83
C GLY A 337 -9.74 19.04 12.34
N VAL A 338 -10.52 19.72 13.18
CA VAL A 338 -11.76 19.16 13.75
C VAL A 338 -12.79 18.81 12.66
N LEU A 339 -12.98 19.68 11.67
CA LEU A 339 -13.94 19.44 10.57
C LEU A 339 -13.40 18.42 9.55
N GLY A 340 -12.09 18.27 9.43
CA GLY A 340 -11.45 17.27 8.56
C GLY A 340 -11.62 15.84 9.06
N CYS A 341 -11.70 15.63 10.39
CA CYS A 341 -11.83 14.30 10.96
C CYS A 341 -13.07 13.53 10.45
N PRO A 342 -14.30 14.07 10.44
CA PRO A 342 -15.47 13.39 9.89
C PRO A 342 -15.32 13.06 8.39
N LEU A 343 -14.70 13.95 7.62
CA LEU A 343 -14.41 13.71 6.21
C LEU A 343 -13.42 12.54 6.05
N GLY A 344 -12.40 12.48 6.92
CA GLY A 344 -11.44 11.36 6.96
C GLY A 344 -12.12 10.03 7.23
N VAL A 345 -13.07 9.97 8.15
CA VAL A 345 -13.88 8.76 8.40
C VAL A 345 -14.65 8.34 7.15
N GLY A 346 -15.26 9.30 6.41
CA GLY A 346 -15.91 9.02 5.14
C GLY A 346 -14.96 8.42 4.10
N VAL A 347 -13.74 8.96 4.00
CA VAL A 347 -12.68 8.43 3.11
C VAL A 347 -12.30 6.99 3.51
N VAL A 348 -12.16 6.70 4.81
CA VAL A 348 -11.84 5.35 5.31
C VAL A 348 -12.91 4.35 4.94
N HIS A 349 -14.19 4.67 5.13
CA HIS A 349 -15.30 3.78 4.76
C HIS A 349 -15.32 3.49 3.26
N TRP A 350 -15.06 4.50 2.44
CA TRP A 350 -14.96 4.31 0.99
C TRP A 350 -13.75 3.44 0.62
N LEU A 351 -12.56 3.71 1.20
CA LEU A 351 -11.34 2.93 0.95
C LEU A 351 -11.47 1.50 1.42
N SER A 352 -12.03 1.25 2.62
CA SER A 352 -12.21 -0.11 3.14
C SER A 352 -13.13 -0.94 2.25
N GLY A 353 -14.18 -0.34 1.69
CA GLY A 353 -15.02 -1.00 0.69
C GLY A 353 -14.27 -1.35 -0.60
N GLN A 354 -13.38 -0.47 -1.06
CA GLN A 354 -12.54 -0.74 -2.24
C GLN A 354 -11.48 -1.82 -1.97
N PHE A 355 -10.89 -1.83 -0.78
CA PHE A 355 -9.92 -2.85 -0.37
C PHE A 355 -10.59 -4.23 -0.20
N ALA A 356 -11.78 -4.27 0.41
CA ALA A 356 -12.56 -5.49 0.54
C ALA A 356 -12.96 -6.09 -0.82
N GLY A 357 -13.40 -5.24 -1.76
CA GLY A 357 -13.76 -5.66 -3.12
C GLY A 357 -12.59 -6.26 -3.93
N ARG A 358 -11.33 -6.02 -3.49
CA ARG A 358 -10.10 -6.54 -4.15
C ARG A 358 -9.37 -7.59 -3.31
N GLY A 359 -9.96 -8.02 -2.20
CA GLY A 359 -9.37 -9.05 -1.33
C GLY A 359 -8.17 -8.60 -0.49
N LEU A 360 -7.87 -7.29 -0.44
CA LEU A 360 -6.78 -6.73 0.37
C LEU A 360 -7.09 -6.71 1.87
N VAL A 361 -8.37 -6.61 2.20
CA VAL A 361 -8.91 -6.80 3.55
C VAL A 361 -10.17 -7.66 3.47
N PRO A 362 -10.54 -8.33 4.55
CA PRO A 362 -11.77 -9.13 4.59
C PRO A 362 -13.02 -8.30 4.24
N PRO A 363 -14.02 -8.89 3.58
CA PRO A 363 -15.23 -8.17 3.16
C PRO A 363 -16.05 -7.57 4.32
N ASP A 364 -15.90 -8.13 5.50
CA ASP A 364 -16.55 -7.72 6.76
C ASP A 364 -15.66 -6.83 7.63
N PHE A 365 -14.50 -6.40 7.11
CA PHE A 365 -13.62 -5.48 7.81
C PHE A 365 -14.35 -4.19 8.18
N ARG A 366 -14.35 -3.86 9.47
CA ARG A 366 -14.87 -2.60 9.98
C ARG A 366 -13.74 -1.78 10.58
N PRO A 367 -13.49 -0.57 10.07
CA PRO A 367 -12.44 0.27 10.63
C PRO A 367 -12.77 0.64 12.09
N VAL A 368 -11.77 0.52 12.95
CA VAL A 368 -11.84 0.95 14.36
C VAL A 368 -11.62 2.45 14.42
N VAL A 369 -12.63 3.18 14.84
CA VAL A 369 -12.57 4.64 14.93
C VAL A 369 -12.37 5.04 16.40
N GLY A 370 -11.11 5.23 16.79
CA GLY A 370 -10.73 5.69 18.11
C GLY A 370 -10.49 7.21 18.18
N PRO A 371 -10.28 7.78 19.37
CA PRO A 371 -10.00 9.20 19.55
C PRO A 371 -8.55 9.58 19.16
N LEU A 372 -7.60 8.64 19.23
CA LEU A 372 -6.16 8.91 19.03
C LEU A 372 -5.85 9.42 17.62
N PRO A 373 -6.36 8.83 16.52
CA PRO A 373 -6.18 9.36 15.18
C PRO A 373 -6.68 10.79 15.00
N PHE A 374 -7.79 11.14 15.63
CA PHE A 374 -8.34 12.49 15.54
C PHE A 374 -7.47 13.50 16.27
N LEU A 375 -7.01 13.17 17.48
CA LEU A 375 -6.08 14.02 18.22
C LEU A 375 -4.78 14.22 17.45
N ALA A 376 -4.22 13.14 16.88
CA ALA A 376 -3.02 13.19 16.05
C ALA A 376 -3.22 14.04 14.78
N ALA A 377 -4.35 13.87 14.08
CA ALA A 377 -4.66 14.63 12.87
C ALA A 377 -4.85 16.12 13.17
N VAL A 378 -5.56 16.47 14.23
CA VAL A 378 -5.73 17.86 14.67
C VAL A 378 -4.38 18.46 15.09
N ALA A 379 -3.60 17.75 15.88
CA ALA A 379 -2.26 18.20 16.31
C ALA A 379 -1.32 18.42 15.12
N ALA A 380 -1.25 17.46 14.18
CA ALA A 380 -0.45 17.55 12.96
C ALA A 380 -0.89 18.75 12.10
N THR A 381 -2.20 18.97 11.94
CA THR A 381 -2.74 20.08 11.16
C THR A 381 -2.43 21.43 11.79
N VAL A 382 -2.59 21.56 13.11
CA VAL A 382 -2.24 22.79 13.85
C VAL A 382 -0.74 23.05 13.77
N LEU A 383 0.08 22.03 14.01
CA LEU A 383 1.54 22.14 13.97
C LEU A 383 2.02 22.58 12.58
N THR A 384 1.50 21.96 11.53
CA THR A 384 1.81 22.29 10.13
C THR A 384 1.38 23.72 9.80
N ALA A 385 0.19 24.15 10.25
CA ALA A 385 -0.27 25.52 10.06
C ALA A 385 0.62 26.54 10.79
N VAL A 386 1.05 26.23 12.01
CA VAL A 386 1.94 27.09 12.81
C VAL A 386 3.34 27.16 12.17
N ILE A 387 3.91 26.04 11.73
CA ILE A 387 5.22 26.02 11.06
C ILE A 387 5.16 26.82 9.76
N ALA A 388 4.14 26.62 8.92
CA ALA A 388 3.95 27.36 7.69
C ALA A 388 3.80 28.87 7.95
N ALA A 389 3.01 29.24 8.97
CA ALA A 389 2.83 30.63 9.37
C ALA A 389 4.13 31.26 9.89
N PHE A 390 4.91 30.53 10.70
CA PHE A 390 6.18 30.98 11.22
C PHE A 390 7.19 31.25 10.09
N VAL A 391 7.33 30.33 9.16
CA VAL A 391 8.21 30.48 7.98
C VAL A 391 7.80 31.68 7.13
N ALA A 392 6.49 31.85 6.91
CA ALA A 392 5.96 32.98 6.14
C ALA A 392 6.15 34.32 6.87
N ALA A 393 5.86 34.37 8.17
CA ALA A 393 5.98 35.55 9.01
C ALA A 393 7.42 36.02 9.20
N ARG A 394 8.40 35.08 9.24
CA ARG A 394 9.82 35.40 9.37
C ARG A 394 10.33 36.35 8.26
N ARG A 395 9.79 36.25 7.06
CA ARG A 395 10.11 37.13 5.96
C ARG A 395 9.42 38.51 6.11
N ALA A 396 8.14 38.51 6.49
CA ALA A 396 7.37 39.74 6.65
C ALA A 396 7.87 40.62 7.81
N ALA A 397 8.31 40.00 8.92
CA ALA A 397 8.81 40.69 10.10
C ALA A 397 10.19 41.37 9.92
N ARG A 398 10.99 41.02 8.91
CA ARG A 398 12.32 41.55 8.65
C ARG A 398 12.31 42.75 7.66
N VAL A 399 11.18 43.11 7.06
CA VAL A 399 11.08 44.22 6.12
C VAL A 399 10.96 45.53 6.90
N HIS A 400 11.78 46.55 6.55
CA HIS A 400 11.68 47.88 7.13
C HIS A 400 10.39 48.62 6.71
N PRO A 401 9.69 49.32 7.60
CA PRO A 401 8.44 50.04 7.32
C PRO A 401 8.57 51.04 6.15
N THR A 402 9.68 51.71 6.03
CA THR A 402 9.98 52.67 4.99
C THR A 402 10.17 52.05 3.60
N GLN A 403 10.69 50.83 3.53
CA GLN A 403 10.82 50.09 2.26
C GLN A 403 9.48 49.58 1.79
N ALA A 404 8.62 49.12 2.73
CA ALA A 404 7.28 48.56 2.39
C ALA A 404 6.36 49.63 1.78
N LEU A 405 6.51 50.89 2.14
CA LEU A 405 5.76 52.03 1.53
C LEU A 405 6.32 52.43 0.17
N ARG A 406 7.64 52.25 -0.07
CA ARG A 406 8.28 52.59 -1.36
C ARG A 406 8.21 51.41 -2.35
N GLU A 407 8.30 50.20 -1.92
CA GLU A 407 8.28 48.96 -2.76
C GLU A 407 6.90 48.56 -3.28
N ALA A 408 5.86 49.33 -2.98
CA ALA A 408 4.53 49.08 -3.55
C ALA A 408 4.49 49.13 -5.12
N ALA A 409 5.58 49.52 -5.78
CA ALA A 409 5.67 49.69 -7.22
C ALA A 409 6.57 48.69 -7.97
N ALA A 410 7.50 47.97 -7.33
CA ALA A 410 8.39 47.07 -8.07
C ALA A 410 8.75 45.81 -7.24
N GLU A 411 8.54 44.64 -7.84
CA GLU A 411 9.06 43.40 -7.28
C GLU A 411 10.61 43.36 -7.36
N PRO A 412 11.32 42.89 -6.32
CA PRO A 412 12.78 42.81 -6.37
C PRO A 412 13.24 41.92 -7.51
N THR A 413 13.98 42.48 -8.45
CA THR A 413 14.45 41.80 -9.66
C THR A 413 15.59 40.81 -9.40
N ARG A 414 16.25 40.87 -8.23
CA ARG A 414 17.38 40.00 -7.88
C ARG A 414 17.01 38.96 -6.85
N LEU A 415 17.36 37.67 -7.12
CA LEU A 415 17.32 36.61 -6.12
C LEU A 415 18.37 36.88 -5.03
N GLY A 416 17.99 36.73 -3.76
CA GLY A 416 18.96 36.82 -2.66
C GLY A 416 20.05 35.75 -2.79
N ARG A 417 21.32 36.11 -2.56
CA ARG A 417 22.46 35.20 -2.64
C ARG A 417 22.26 33.92 -1.80
N GLY A 418 21.68 34.02 -0.61
CA GLY A 418 21.40 32.87 0.24
C GLY A 418 20.51 31.83 -0.44
N ARG A 419 19.50 32.25 -1.21
CA ARG A 419 18.57 31.35 -1.90
C ARG A 419 19.24 30.61 -3.09
N LEU A 420 20.15 31.33 -3.80
CA LEU A 420 20.96 30.71 -4.85
C LEU A 420 21.95 29.69 -4.27
N ILE A 421 22.61 30.05 -3.16
CA ILE A 421 23.54 29.14 -2.47
C ILE A 421 22.80 27.88 -1.97
N THR A 422 21.68 28.06 -1.25
CA THR A 422 20.90 26.91 -0.75
C THR A 422 20.40 26.01 -1.90
N GLY A 423 19.85 26.61 -2.97
CA GLY A 423 19.40 25.85 -4.14
C GLY A 423 20.56 25.16 -4.88
N GLY A 424 21.71 25.81 -4.98
CA GLY A 424 22.93 25.22 -5.56
C GLY A 424 23.46 24.05 -4.74
N VAL A 425 23.50 24.17 -3.42
CA VAL A 425 23.91 23.09 -2.51
C VAL A 425 22.96 21.89 -2.63
N LEU A 426 21.63 22.12 -2.67
CA LEU A 426 20.65 21.05 -2.84
C LEU A 426 20.81 20.32 -4.19
N LEU A 427 21.07 21.08 -5.27
CA LEU A 427 21.34 20.49 -6.57
C LEU A 427 22.66 19.72 -6.61
N ALA A 428 23.71 20.27 -5.99
CA ALA A 428 25.00 19.57 -5.88
C ALA A 428 24.85 18.27 -5.10
N LEU A 429 24.08 18.30 -3.99
CA LEU A 429 23.76 17.10 -3.21
C LEU A 429 22.94 16.10 -4.03
N ALA A 430 21.96 16.55 -4.81
CA ALA A 430 21.18 15.70 -5.69
C ALA A 430 22.05 15.05 -6.78
N VAL A 431 22.98 15.80 -7.38
CA VAL A 431 23.95 15.26 -8.34
C VAL A 431 24.90 14.25 -7.67
N SER A 432 25.33 14.52 -6.44
CA SER A 432 26.16 13.57 -5.68
C SER A 432 25.41 12.27 -5.38
N VAL A 433 24.14 12.36 -4.97
CA VAL A 433 23.27 11.18 -4.73
C VAL A 433 23.07 10.37 -6.02
N LEU A 434 22.83 11.07 -7.14
CA LEU A 434 22.72 10.42 -8.45
C LEU A 434 24.04 9.76 -8.86
N GLY A 435 25.17 10.45 -8.67
CA GLY A 435 26.51 9.94 -8.98
C GLY A 435 26.87 8.71 -8.16
N LEU A 436 26.51 8.68 -6.87
CA LEU A 436 26.68 7.52 -6.01
C LEU A 436 25.87 6.31 -6.53
N GLY A 437 24.61 6.53 -6.91
CA GLY A 437 23.77 5.45 -7.43
C GLY A 437 24.20 4.92 -8.80
N LEU A 438 24.82 5.75 -9.63
CA LEU A 438 25.32 5.34 -10.96
C LEU A 438 26.74 4.78 -10.92
N GLY A 439 27.55 5.19 -9.94
CA GLY A 439 28.99 4.90 -9.90
C GLY A 439 29.39 3.63 -9.14
N HIS A 440 28.53 3.13 -8.28
CA HIS A 440 28.78 1.93 -7.48
C HIS A 440 27.81 0.82 -7.89
N ARG A 441 28.27 -0.43 -7.86
CA ARG A 441 27.36 -1.61 -7.84
C ARG A 441 26.71 -1.65 -6.46
N THR A 442 25.75 -0.76 -6.25
CA THR A 442 24.98 -0.68 -5.00
C THR A 442 23.82 -1.66 -5.07
N ASP A 443 23.54 -2.26 -3.94
CA ASP A 443 22.40 -3.14 -3.74
C ASP A 443 21.06 -2.43 -4.05
N PHE A 444 20.05 -3.21 -4.37
CA PHE A 444 18.69 -2.77 -4.75
C PHE A 444 18.12 -1.73 -3.77
N LEU A 445 18.23 -1.98 -2.46
CA LEU A 445 17.69 -1.10 -1.43
C LEU A 445 18.37 0.25 -1.35
N THR A 446 19.69 0.25 -1.46
CA THR A 446 20.48 1.48 -1.50
C THR A 446 20.04 2.33 -2.69
N LEU A 447 19.86 1.73 -3.88
CA LEU A 447 19.38 2.44 -5.07
C LEU A 447 17.97 3.01 -4.88
N VAL A 448 17.03 2.25 -4.30
CA VAL A 448 15.67 2.72 -4.00
C VAL A 448 15.70 3.84 -2.95
N GLY A 449 16.50 3.71 -1.90
CA GLY A 449 16.70 4.74 -0.89
C GLY A 449 17.30 6.03 -1.47
N LEU A 450 18.32 5.92 -2.32
CA LEU A 450 18.90 7.04 -3.04
C LEU A 450 17.89 7.71 -3.98
N ALA A 451 17.08 6.92 -4.70
CA ALA A 451 16.03 7.44 -5.57
C ALA A 451 14.98 8.26 -4.81
N ASN A 452 14.48 7.75 -3.67
CA ASN A 452 13.55 8.48 -2.82
C ASN A 452 14.16 9.77 -2.26
N SER A 453 15.42 9.74 -1.81
CA SER A 453 16.14 10.91 -1.34
C SER A 453 16.34 11.93 -2.46
N LEU A 454 16.58 11.47 -3.68
CA LEU A 454 16.75 12.30 -4.87
C LEU A 454 15.46 13.03 -5.25
N VAL A 455 14.29 12.35 -5.20
CA VAL A 455 12.99 13.00 -5.40
C VAL A 455 12.82 14.16 -4.43
N LEU A 456 13.07 13.92 -3.14
CA LEU A 456 12.90 14.93 -2.10
C LEU A 456 13.85 16.13 -2.31
N LEU A 457 15.13 15.87 -2.57
CA LEU A 457 16.15 16.90 -2.81
C LEU A 457 15.81 17.74 -4.04
N LEU A 458 15.43 17.12 -5.16
CA LEU A 458 15.08 17.82 -6.40
C LEU A 458 13.82 18.67 -6.22
N VAL A 459 12.82 18.17 -5.50
CA VAL A 459 11.57 18.91 -5.22
C VAL A 459 11.88 20.12 -4.34
N ILE A 460 12.66 19.97 -3.27
CA ILE A 460 13.06 21.10 -2.40
C ILE A 460 13.90 22.11 -3.20
N ALA A 461 14.85 21.65 -4.01
CA ALA A 461 15.64 22.50 -4.88
C ALA A 461 14.78 23.31 -5.85
N ALA A 462 13.80 22.66 -6.51
CA ALA A 462 12.83 23.30 -7.38
C ALA A 462 11.98 24.35 -6.66
N ALA A 463 11.54 24.10 -5.44
CA ALA A 463 10.80 25.06 -4.63
C ALA A 463 11.67 26.28 -4.23
N VAL A 464 12.93 26.04 -3.88
CA VAL A 464 13.89 27.10 -3.53
C VAL A 464 14.25 27.92 -4.77
N LEU A 465 14.55 27.30 -5.89
CA LEU A 465 14.94 27.97 -7.15
C LEU A 465 13.75 28.39 -8.00
N GLY A 466 12.52 28.18 -7.57
CA GLY A 466 11.29 28.45 -8.33
C GLY A 466 11.25 29.76 -9.11
N PRO A 467 11.64 30.94 -8.56
CA PRO A 467 11.67 32.18 -9.34
C PRO A 467 12.70 32.22 -10.47
N LEU A 468 13.84 31.52 -10.33
CA LEU A 468 14.81 31.38 -11.40
C LEU A 468 14.26 30.49 -12.51
N ILE A 469 13.66 29.38 -12.11
CA ILE A 469 12.99 28.42 -13.00
C ILE A 469 11.87 29.10 -13.78
N ALA A 470 11.03 29.89 -13.10
CA ALA A 470 9.96 30.62 -13.75
C ALA A 470 10.47 31.65 -14.78
N ARG A 471 11.58 32.34 -14.47
CA ARG A 471 12.23 33.26 -15.41
C ARG A 471 12.80 32.54 -16.62
N ALA A 472 13.52 31.43 -16.38
CA ALA A 472 14.09 30.65 -17.47
C ALA A 472 12.99 30.06 -18.37
N ALA A 473 11.95 29.49 -17.78
CA ALA A 473 10.82 28.94 -18.51
C ALA A 473 10.06 30.00 -19.33
N THR A 474 9.80 31.16 -18.72
CA THR A 474 9.13 32.27 -19.45
C THR A 474 10.02 32.87 -20.53
N ALA A 475 11.36 32.93 -20.33
CA ALA A 475 12.30 33.36 -21.36
C ALA A 475 12.34 32.38 -22.54
N LEU A 476 12.33 31.08 -22.27
CA LEU A 476 12.33 30.02 -23.29
C LEU A 476 11.02 30.00 -24.10
N LEU A 477 9.87 30.19 -23.44
CA LEU A 477 8.57 30.17 -24.09
C LEU A 477 8.14 31.51 -24.72
N ALA A 478 8.83 32.62 -24.41
CA ALA A 478 8.49 33.95 -24.92
C ALA A 478 8.49 34.04 -26.45
N PRO A 479 9.46 33.51 -27.21
CA PRO A 479 9.44 33.59 -28.68
C PRO A 479 8.21 32.90 -29.28
N LEU A 480 7.72 31.86 -28.65
CA LEU A 480 6.48 31.17 -29.06
C LEU A 480 5.24 32.02 -28.76
N LEU A 481 5.21 32.68 -27.61
CA LEU A 481 4.12 33.56 -27.20
C LEU A 481 4.06 34.85 -28.06
N ASP A 482 5.20 35.43 -28.38
CA ASP A 482 5.30 36.66 -29.19
C ASP A 482 4.71 36.45 -30.59
N ARG A 483 4.82 35.24 -31.16
CA ARG A 483 4.20 34.88 -32.46
C ARG A 483 2.67 34.84 -32.42
N THR A 484 2.06 34.82 -31.23
CA THR A 484 0.60 34.73 -31.11
C THR A 484 -0.14 36.07 -31.01
N GLY A 485 0.55 37.18 -31.36
CA GLY A 485 0.01 38.54 -31.41
C GLY A 485 0.02 39.27 -30.06
N ALA A 486 -0.65 40.43 -30.00
CA ALA A 486 -0.61 41.34 -28.85
C ALA A 486 -0.97 40.68 -27.48
N THR A 487 -1.91 39.76 -27.48
CA THR A 487 -2.30 39.05 -26.24
C THR A 487 -1.25 38.05 -25.76
N GLY A 488 -0.45 37.47 -26.67
CA GLY A 488 0.70 36.61 -26.32
C GLY A 488 1.89 37.43 -25.82
N TRP A 489 2.20 38.54 -26.48
CA TRP A 489 3.22 39.46 -26.06
C TRP A 489 2.96 40.02 -24.65
N LEU A 490 1.71 40.44 -24.38
CA LEU A 490 1.29 40.86 -23.03
C LEU A 490 1.41 39.75 -22.00
N ALA A 491 1.06 38.53 -22.37
CA ALA A 491 1.21 37.39 -21.48
C ALA A 491 2.69 37.08 -21.13
N ALA A 492 3.58 37.18 -22.14
CA ALA A 492 5.01 36.98 -21.93
C ALA A 492 5.62 38.06 -21.04
N LEU A 493 5.27 39.35 -21.29
CA LEU A 493 5.72 40.47 -20.46
C LEU A 493 5.21 40.36 -19.02
N ASN A 494 3.94 40.03 -18.81
CA ASN A 494 3.35 39.84 -17.48
C ASN A 494 4.03 38.71 -16.72
N SER A 495 4.28 37.57 -17.38
CA SER A 495 4.95 36.44 -16.78
C SER A 495 6.40 36.77 -16.39
N ARG A 496 7.12 37.51 -17.19
CA ARG A 496 8.48 37.98 -16.89
C ARG A 496 8.50 39.00 -15.75
N ALA A 497 7.62 39.98 -15.79
CA ALA A 497 7.55 41.06 -14.80
C ALA A 497 7.16 40.52 -13.41
N ARG A 498 6.45 39.41 -13.35
CA ARG A 498 5.89 38.80 -12.12
C ARG A 498 6.43 37.37 -11.88
N ALA A 499 7.68 37.14 -12.14
CA ALA A 499 8.32 35.82 -12.06
C ALA A 499 8.15 35.14 -10.70
N THR A 500 8.07 35.86 -9.58
CA THR A 500 7.84 35.29 -8.25
C THR A 500 6.42 34.75 -8.07
N ARG A 501 5.42 35.37 -8.70
CA ARG A 501 4.02 34.89 -8.70
C ARG A 501 3.87 33.68 -9.62
N THR A 502 4.47 33.75 -10.80
CA THR A 502 4.51 32.64 -11.75
C THR A 502 5.18 31.41 -11.13
N ALA A 503 6.28 31.60 -10.38
CA ALA A 503 6.94 30.55 -9.64
C ALA A 503 6.04 29.89 -8.58
N ALA A 504 5.24 30.70 -7.88
CA ALA A 504 4.31 30.15 -6.87
C ALA A 504 3.22 29.27 -7.48
N ALA A 505 2.90 29.44 -8.76
CA ALA A 505 1.98 28.58 -9.52
C ALA A 505 2.69 27.36 -10.13
N ILE A 506 3.94 27.52 -10.60
CA ILE A 506 4.72 26.45 -11.23
C ILE A 506 5.16 25.41 -10.19
N THR A 507 5.62 25.82 -9.00
CA THR A 507 6.22 24.93 -8.00
C THR A 507 5.29 23.78 -7.55
N PRO A 508 4.01 24.01 -7.19
CA PRO A 508 3.09 22.91 -6.87
C PRO A 508 2.84 21.97 -8.06
N LEU A 509 2.85 22.53 -9.29
CA LEU A 509 2.70 21.73 -10.50
C LEU A 509 3.88 20.79 -10.72
N VAL A 510 5.09 21.31 -10.60
CA VAL A 510 6.33 20.53 -10.70
C VAL A 510 6.31 19.39 -9.70
N LEU A 511 5.95 19.68 -8.45
CA LEU A 511 5.84 18.69 -7.39
C LEU A 511 4.83 17.60 -7.75
N ALA A 512 3.62 18.00 -8.21
CA ALA A 512 2.58 17.05 -8.57
C ALA A 512 3.00 16.13 -9.72
N VAL A 513 3.53 16.72 -10.78
CA VAL A 513 3.92 15.97 -11.99
C VAL A 513 5.14 15.09 -11.70
N SER A 514 6.16 15.62 -11.01
CA SER A 514 7.36 14.83 -10.68
C SER A 514 7.03 13.66 -9.78
N PHE A 515 6.25 13.88 -8.72
CA PHE A 515 5.88 12.81 -7.79
C PHE A 515 4.96 11.78 -8.43
N ALA A 516 3.90 12.23 -9.13
CA ALA A 516 2.98 11.32 -9.81
C ALA A 516 3.70 10.49 -10.88
N ALA A 517 4.57 11.12 -11.68
CA ALA A 517 5.36 10.42 -12.70
C ALA A 517 6.31 9.39 -12.06
N THR A 518 7.00 9.76 -10.97
CA THR A 518 7.91 8.83 -10.28
C THR A 518 7.15 7.62 -9.77
N VAL A 519 6.03 7.79 -9.04
CA VAL A 519 5.29 6.66 -8.46
C VAL A 519 4.63 5.81 -9.55
N VAL A 520 3.95 6.43 -10.52
CA VAL A 520 3.26 5.69 -11.60
C VAL A 520 4.26 4.92 -12.46
N PHE A 521 5.37 5.55 -12.85
CA PHE A 521 6.33 4.91 -13.77
C PHE A 521 7.24 3.89 -13.05
N THR A 522 7.47 4.04 -11.76
CA THR A 522 8.05 2.96 -10.94
C THR A 522 7.15 1.73 -10.98
N GLN A 523 5.85 1.92 -10.74
CA GLN A 523 4.89 0.82 -10.73
C GLN A 523 4.75 0.15 -12.11
N THR A 524 4.68 0.93 -13.20
CA THR A 524 4.62 0.35 -14.55
C THR A 524 5.92 -0.38 -14.92
N THR A 525 7.09 0.17 -14.55
CA THR A 525 8.38 -0.50 -14.79
C THR A 525 8.46 -1.84 -14.05
N GLN A 526 8.00 -1.88 -12.79
CA GLN A 526 7.97 -3.10 -11.99
C GLN A 526 7.03 -4.15 -12.59
N LEU A 527 5.79 -3.76 -12.97
CA LEU A 527 4.81 -4.66 -13.56
C LEU A 527 5.27 -5.21 -14.92
N ASP A 528 5.80 -4.35 -15.79
CA ASP A 528 6.27 -4.76 -17.10
C ASP A 528 7.48 -5.68 -16.99
N ARG A 529 8.42 -5.36 -16.07
CA ARG A 529 9.59 -6.23 -15.83
C ARG A 529 9.16 -7.59 -15.29
N SER A 530 8.26 -7.62 -14.30
CA SER A 530 7.73 -8.88 -13.77
C SER A 530 7.05 -9.71 -14.86
N ALA A 531 6.23 -9.09 -15.72
CA ALA A 531 5.58 -9.75 -16.84
C ALA A 531 6.59 -10.28 -17.87
N ASP A 532 7.65 -9.53 -18.17
CA ASP A 532 8.70 -9.95 -19.10
C ASP A 532 9.53 -11.11 -18.54
N GLU A 533 9.83 -11.07 -17.22
CA GLU A 533 10.53 -12.18 -16.54
C GLU A 533 9.68 -13.47 -16.58
N ILE A 534 8.37 -13.37 -16.28
CA ILE A 534 7.49 -14.52 -16.36
C ILE A 534 7.44 -15.08 -17.79
N ARG A 535 7.28 -14.21 -18.80
CA ARG A 535 7.21 -14.68 -20.21
C ARG A 535 8.51 -15.32 -20.68
N SER A 536 9.66 -14.70 -20.35
CA SER A 536 10.97 -15.21 -20.78
C SER A 536 11.44 -16.40 -19.96
N GLY A 537 11.05 -16.46 -18.68
CA GLY A 537 11.48 -17.52 -17.77
C GLY A 537 10.56 -18.72 -17.73
N THR A 538 9.31 -18.64 -18.24
CA THR A 538 8.43 -19.81 -18.32
C THR A 538 8.72 -20.57 -19.62
N ILE A 539 9.41 -21.70 -19.50
CA ILE A 539 9.74 -22.59 -20.64
C ILE A 539 8.59 -23.58 -20.92
N ALA A 540 7.73 -23.83 -19.94
CA ALA A 540 6.58 -24.72 -20.03
C ALA A 540 5.65 -24.32 -21.19
N ASP A 541 5.06 -25.29 -21.87
CA ASP A 541 4.12 -25.06 -22.99
C ASP A 541 2.70 -24.84 -22.49
N HIS A 542 2.34 -25.45 -21.33
CA HIS A 542 1.02 -25.38 -20.74
C HIS A 542 1.13 -25.09 -19.22
N VAL A 543 0.13 -24.38 -18.72
CA VAL A 543 -0.02 -24.08 -17.29
C VAL A 543 -1.43 -24.44 -16.84
N LEU A 544 -1.51 -25.26 -15.80
CA LEU A 544 -2.76 -25.53 -15.10
C LEU A 544 -2.84 -24.58 -13.91
N THR A 545 -3.98 -23.94 -13.72
CA THR A 545 -4.26 -23.04 -12.60
C THR A 545 -5.63 -23.30 -12.00
N ALA A 546 -5.76 -23.05 -10.69
CA ALA A 546 -7.04 -23.06 -10.01
C ALA A 546 -7.08 -21.97 -8.94
N PRO A 547 -8.13 -21.12 -8.83
CA PRO A 547 -8.21 -20.02 -7.89
C PRO A 547 -8.04 -20.41 -6.41
N ALA A 548 -8.38 -21.66 -6.06
CA ALA A 548 -8.24 -22.16 -4.69
C ALA A 548 -7.04 -23.14 -4.53
N GLY A 549 -6.09 -23.09 -5.46
CA GLY A 549 -4.95 -24.02 -5.55
C GLY A 549 -5.32 -25.42 -6.05
N MET A 550 -4.36 -26.27 -6.29
CA MET A 550 -4.50 -27.61 -6.85
C MET A 550 -3.85 -28.64 -5.96
N SER A 551 -4.28 -29.90 -6.13
CA SER A 551 -3.61 -31.02 -5.48
C SER A 551 -2.17 -31.16 -6.01
N PRO A 552 -1.16 -31.34 -5.15
CA PRO A 552 0.21 -31.65 -5.58
C PRO A 552 0.30 -32.94 -6.42
N ASP A 553 -0.65 -33.88 -6.26
CA ASP A 553 -0.72 -35.08 -7.08
C ASP A 553 -0.98 -34.80 -8.57
N LEU A 554 -1.50 -33.59 -8.88
CA LEU A 554 -1.82 -33.20 -10.25
C LEU A 554 -0.54 -33.09 -11.11
N ALA A 555 0.53 -32.52 -10.56
CA ALA A 555 1.82 -32.42 -11.22
C ALA A 555 2.38 -33.80 -11.58
N HIS A 556 2.35 -34.74 -10.62
CA HIS A 556 2.78 -36.13 -10.86
C HIS A 556 1.96 -36.81 -11.94
N ARG A 557 0.64 -36.72 -11.88
CA ARG A 557 -0.25 -37.29 -12.92
C ARG A 557 -0.09 -36.63 -14.29
N ALA A 558 0.18 -35.32 -14.30
CA ALA A 558 0.46 -34.64 -15.55
C ALA A 558 1.77 -35.13 -16.19
N ALA A 559 2.78 -35.41 -15.35
CA ALA A 559 4.06 -35.98 -15.83
C ALA A 559 3.96 -37.41 -16.42
N GLU A 560 2.93 -38.17 -16.01
CA GLU A 560 2.68 -39.53 -16.51
C GLU A 560 1.94 -39.53 -17.88
N LEU A 561 1.44 -38.39 -18.34
CA LEU A 561 0.68 -38.33 -19.60
C LEU A 561 1.60 -38.48 -20.82
N PRO A 562 1.13 -39.15 -21.87
CA PRO A 562 1.86 -39.28 -23.14
C PRO A 562 2.20 -37.89 -23.71
N GLY A 563 3.42 -37.72 -24.17
CA GLY A 563 3.88 -36.46 -24.77
C GLY A 563 4.30 -35.37 -23.75
N VAL A 564 4.21 -35.61 -22.44
CA VAL A 564 4.77 -34.74 -21.41
C VAL A 564 6.23 -35.14 -21.16
N THR A 565 7.12 -34.16 -21.20
CA THR A 565 8.56 -34.34 -20.89
C THR A 565 8.92 -33.95 -19.46
N ALA A 566 8.20 -32.98 -18.91
CA ALA A 566 8.37 -32.54 -17.53
C ALA A 566 7.08 -31.86 -17.04
N ALA A 567 6.78 -32.03 -15.75
CA ALA A 567 5.73 -31.28 -15.07
C ALA A 567 6.18 -30.94 -13.66
N THR A 568 5.96 -29.70 -13.20
CA THR A 568 6.26 -29.25 -11.84
C THR A 568 5.11 -28.49 -11.24
N GLY A 569 4.80 -28.82 -9.97
CA GLY A 569 3.94 -27.99 -9.13
C GLY A 569 4.70 -26.76 -8.65
N VAL A 570 4.01 -25.65 -8.53
CA VAL A 570 4.54 -24.41 -7.96
C VAL A 570 3.80 -24.11 -6.68
N VAL A 571 4.49 -24.23 -5.56
CA VAL A 571 4.02 -23.78 -4.24
C VAL A 571 4.49 -22.36 -4.00
N ARG A 572 3.65 -21.51 -3.45
CA ARG A 572 4.02 -20.15 -3.06
C ARG A 572 3.77 -19.90 -1.59
N SER A 573 4.72 -19.25 -0.94
CA SER A 573 4.65 -18.83 0.45
C SER A 573 5.52 -17.59 0.66
N LYS A 574 5.89 -17.33 1.90
CA LYS A 574 6.87 -16.32 2.29
C LYS A 574 7.90 -16.93 3.23
N ALA A 575 9.05 -16.30 3.30
CA ALA A 575 10.02 -16.57 4.36
C ALA A 575 10.49 -15.25 4.96
N ILE A 576 10.90 -15.29 6.23
CA ILE A 576 11.33 -14.11 6.97
C ILE A 576 12.81 -14.26 7.27
N GLY A 577 13.57 -13.21 6.98
CA GLY A 577 15.00 -13.13 7.28
C GLY A 577 15.36 -11.79 7.93
N VAL A 578 16.60 -11.68 8.36
CA VAL A 578 17.19 -10.42 8.83
C VAL A 578 18.10 -9.90 7.72
N GLY A 579 17.73 -8.75 7.17
CA GLY A 579 18.52 -8.07 6.16
C GLY A 579 19.24 -6.85 6.72
N SER A 580 20.14 -6.27 5.93
CA SER A 580 20.84 -5.03 6.28
C SER A 580 20.44 -3.91 5.34
N LEU A 581 19.93 -2.81 5.88
CA LEU A 581 19.59 -1.60 5.15
C LEU A 581 20.41 -0.43 5.66
N LEU A 582 21.33 0.09 4.86
CA LEU A 582 22.20 1.22 5.22
C LEU A 582 22.93 1.05 6.58
N GLY A 583 23.32 -0.18 6.90
CA GLY A 583 23.97 -0.52 8.16
C GLY A 583 23.04 -0.75 9.34
N THR A 584 21.73 -0.68 9.14
CA THR A 584 20.68 -1.05 10.12
C THR A 584 20.17 -2.44 9.79
N GLN A 585 20.04 -3.31 10.79
CA GLN A 585 19.38 -4.59 10.60
C GLN A 585 17.86 -4.41 10.65
N GLU A 586 17.17 -4.97 9.65
CA GLU A 586 15.70 -4.99 9.60
C GLU A 586 15.21 -6.39 9.26
N THR A 587 14.04 -6.73 9.79
CA THR A 587 13.37 -7.97 9.39
C THR A 587 12.69 -7.79 8.05
N VAL A 588 12.91 -8.74 7.16
CA VAL A 588 12.44 -8.72 5.79
C VAL A 588 11.56 -9.93 5.53
N SER A 589 10.38 -9.68 4.96
CA SER A 589 9.49 -10.74 4.47
C SER A 589 9.70 -10.91 2.96
N LEU A 590 10.30 -12.03 2.56
CA LEU A 590 10.65 -12.38 1.19
C LEU A 590 9.62 -13.32 0.61
N THR A 591 9.31 -13.19 -0.68
CA THR A 591 8.47 -14.13 -1.40
C THR A 591 9.22 -15.44 -1.62
N ALA A 592 8.56 -16.57 -1.41
CA ALA A 592 9.14 -17.90 -1.55
C ALA A 592 8.33 -18.76 -2.51
N GLN A 593 9.01 -19.52 -3.37
CA GLN A 593 8.41 -20.55 -4.20
C GLN A 593 9.08 -21.88 -3.97
N GLY A 594 8.30 -22.95 -4.09
CA GLY A 594 8.79 -24.34 -4.11
C GLY A 594 8.63 -24.93 -5.49
N LEU A 595 9.68 -25.50 -6.02
CA LEU A 595 9.72 -26.16 -7.33
C LEU A 595 10.34 -27.56 -7.21
N GLN A 596 9.85 -28.49 -8.03
CA GLN A 596 10.43 -29.84 -8.05
C GLN A 596 11.79 -29.81 -8.77
N PRO A 597 12.89 -30.22 -8.11
CA PRO A 597 14.24 -30.13 -8.69
C PRO A 597 14.38 -30.86 -10.03
N SER A 598 13.74 -32.00 -10.16
CA SER A 598 13.80 -32.86 -11.36
C SER A 598 13.19 -32.24 -12.63
N ALA A 599 12.26 -31.31 -12.47
CA ALA A 599 11.55 -30.67 -13.58
C ALA A 599 11.86 -29.18 -13.72
N LEU A 600 12.63 -28.59 -12.80
CA LEU A 600 12.89 -27.18 -12.70
C LEU A 600 13.48 -26.65 -14.01
N SER A 601 14.62 -27.15 -14.45
CA SER A 601 15.33 -26.65 -15.64
C SER A 601 14.58 -26.89 -16.97
N ALA A 602 13.63 -27.83 -16.97
CA ALA A 602 12.80 -28.12 -18.16
C ALA A 602 11.55 -27.20 -18.23
N THR A 603 11.10 -26.65 -17.13
CA THR A 603 9.85 -25.88 -17.04
C THR A 603 10.05 -24.40 -16.78
N VAL A 604 11.12 -24.03 -16.08
CA VAL A 604 11.43 -22.64 -15.68
C VAL A 604 12.90 -22.34 -15.90
N ASP A 605 13.18 -21.16 -16.45
CA ASP A 605 14.50 -20.56 -16.51
C ASP A 605 14.52 -19.33 -15.60
N LEU A 606 15.20 -19.44 -14.47
CA LEU A 606 15.33 -18.36 -13.48
C LEU A 606 16.48 -17.38 -13.81
N ASP A 607 17.26 -17.63 -14.88
CA ASP A 607 18.43 -16.84 -15.25
C ASP A 607 19.49 -16.85 -14.13
N ALA A 608 19.98 -18.04 -13.79
CA ALA A 608 21.01 -18.21 -12.79
C ALA A 608 22.34 -17.56 -13.24
N HIS A 609 22.83 -16.61 -12.44
CA HIS A 609 24.10 -15.93 -12.72
C HIS A 609 25.27 -16.61 -12.04
N GLU A 610 25.03 -17.22 -10.87
CA GLU A 610 26.03 -17.89 -10.06
C GLU A 610 25.44 -19.17 -9.47
N GLY A 611 26.25 -20.21 -9.34
CA GLY A 611 25.86 -21.49 -8.76
C GLY A 611 25.09 -22.41 -9.69
N ASP A 612 24.41 -23.42 -9.12
CA ASP A 612 23.69 -24.47 -9.87
C ASP A 612 22.31 -24.75 -9.25
N LEU A 613 21.24 -24.42 -9.95
CA LEU A 613 19.87 -24.70 -9.53
C LEU A 613 19.52 -26.19 -9.52
N THR A 614 20.26 -27.05 -10.19
CA THR A 614 20.03 -28.51 -10.18
C THR A 614 20.39 -29.15 -8.84
N ALA A 615 21.18 -28.46 -8.01
CA ALA A 615 21.55 -28.89 -6.67
C ALA A 615 20.46 -28.60 -5.61
N LEU A 616 19.26 -28.15 -6.03
CA LEU A 616 18.17 -27.85 -5.12
C LEU A 616 17.73 -29.09 -4.34
N ALA A 617 17.74 -28.97 -3.00
CA ALA A 617 17.46 -30.04 -2.04
C ALA A 617 16.75 -29.47 -0.80
N PRO A 618 16.19 -30.31 0.10
CA PRO A 618 15.48 -29.81 1.28
C PRO A 618 16.30 -28.96 2.26
N ASP A 619 17.63 -29.03 2.21
CA ASP A 619 18.58 -28.28 3.05
C ASP A 619 19.28 -27.16 2.29
N THR A 620 18.80 -26.80 1.10
CA THR A 620 19.38 -25.76 0.24
C THR A 620 18.34 -24.73 -0.17
N VAL A 621 18.80 -23.54 -0.61
CA VAL A 621 17.97 -22.46 -1.12
C VAL A 621 18.67 -21.73 -2.25
N ALA A 622 17.91 -21.30 -3.27
CA ALA A 622 18.40 -20.37 -4.27
C ALA A 622 17.80 -18.99 -4.02
N LEU A 623 18.58 -17.94 -4.20
CA LEU A 623 18.21 -16.56 -3.93
C LEU A 623 18.06 -15.76 -5.22
N SER A 624 17.12 -14.85 -5.29
CA SER A 624 17.16 -13.79 -6.29
C SER A 624 18.32 -12.82 -6.01
N THR A 625 18.84 -12.14 -7.02
CA THR A 625 19.84 -11.08 -6.84
C THR A 625 19.40 -10.05 -5.79
N THR A 626 18.09 -9.74 -5.76
CA THR A 626 17.52 -8.85 -4.76
C THR A 626 17.59 -9.43 -3.35
N ALA A 627 17.20 -10.69 -3.17
CA ALA A 627 17.24 -11.36 -1.86
C ALA A 627 18.67 -11.55 -1.36
N ALA A 628 19.60 -11.95 -2.24
CA ALA A 628 21.01 -12.09 -1.95
C ALA A 628 21.61 -10.78 -1.41
N SER A 629 21.31 -9.69 -2.11
CA SER A 629 21.71 -8.32 -1.71
C SER A 629 21.11 -7.89 -0.36
N TRP A 630 19.84 -8.21 -0.09
CA TRP A 630 19.16 -7.86 1.16
C TRP A 630 19.73 -8.62 2.36
N LEU A 631 19.96 -9.90 2.16
CA LEU A 631 20.45 -10.78 3.22
C LEU A 631 21.98 -10.69 3.38
N GLY A 632 22.69 -10.10 2.38
CA GLY A 632 24.14 -10.05 2.34
C GLY A 632 24.77 -11.43 2.23
N LEU A 633 24.19 -12.31 1.39
CA LEU A 633 24.60 -13.71 1.24
C LEU A 633 25.02 -13.98 -0.21
N ASP A 634 26.11 -14.73 -0.38
CA ASP A 634 26.62 -15.21 -1.64
C ASP A 634 26.46 -16.76 -1.75
N VAL A 635 26.75 -17.30 -2.94
CA VAL A 635 26.73 -18.77 -3.15
C VAL A 635 27.74 -19.45 -2.22
N GLY A 636 27.28 -20.50 -1.53
CA GLY A 636 28.05 -21.26 -0.52
C GLY A 636 27.84 -20.79 0.92
N ASP A 637 27.19 -19.61 1.13
CA ASP A 637 26.86 -19.14 2.45
C ASP A 637 25.65 -19.90 3.04
N ARG A 638 25.48 -19.78 4.34
CA ARG A 638 24.31 -20.37 5.05
C ARG A 638 23.24 -19.33 5.33
N ALA A 639 22.12 -19.46 4.65
CA ALA A 639 20.93 -18.65 4.90
C ALA A 639 20.22 -19.11 6.17
N ARG A 640 19.93 -18.16 7.09
CA ARG A 640 19.11 -18.38 8.29
C ARG A 640 17.79 -17.65 8.10
N LEU A 641 16.72 -18.42 7.88
CA LEU A 641 15.40 -17.90 7.55
C LEU A 641 14.35 -18.55 8.47
N HIS A 642 13.17 -17.98 8.50
CA HIS A 642 11.97 -18.60 9.04
C HIS A 642 10.98 -18.79 7.91
N LEU A 643 10.52 -20.00 7.71
CA LEU A 643 9.50 -20.33 6.71
C LEU A 643 8.17 -19.64 7.04
N GLY A 644 7.20 -19.69 6.12
CA GLY A 644 5.94 -19.00 6.26
C GLY A 644 5.15 -19.30 7.53
N ASP A 645 5.33 -20.48 8.12
CA ASP A 645 4.74 -20.94 9.39
C ASP A 645 5.62 -20.65 10.62
N GLY A 646 6.74 -19.95 10.44
CA GLY A 646 7.67 -19.61 11.51
C GLY A 646 8.71 -20.68 11.82
N THR A 647 8.72 -21.80 11.10
CA THR A 647 9.72 -22.86 11.29
C THR A 647 11.11 -22.34 10.92
N PRO A 648 12.10 -22.44 11.80
CA PRO A 648 13.47 -22.05 11.48
C PRO A 648 14.04 -22.93 10.37
N PHE A 649 14.62 -22.30 9.37
CA PHE A 649 15.33 -22.95 8.26
C PHE A 649 16.77 -22.47 8.23
N THR A 650 17.70 -23.41 8.08
CA THR A 650 19.11 -23.11 7.84
C THR A 650 19.60 -23.98 6.71
N GLY A 651 19.89 -23.36 5.57
CA GLY A 651 20.32 -24.06 4.36
C GLY A 651 21.44 -23.34 3.63
N GLU A 652 22.13 -24.07 2.75
CA GLU A 652 23.18 -23.53 1.90
C GLU A 652 22.56 -22.79 0.71
N VAL A 653 23.15 -21.65 0.36
CA VAL A 653 22.80 -20.88 -0.86
C VAL A 653 23.50 -21.55 -2.04
N ILE A 654 22.72 -22.17 -2.92
CA ILE A 654 23.26 -22.95 -4.05
C ILE A 654 23.37 -22.14 -5.35
N ALA A 655 22.56 -21.10 -5.50
CA ALA A 655 22.56 -20.26 -6.69
C ALA A 655 22.00 -18.87 -6.40
N VAL A 656 22.43 -17.90 -7.22
CA VAL A 656 21.84 -16.57 -7.29
C VAL A 656 21.31 -16.34 -8.71
N TYR A 657 20.04 -15.91 -8.83
CA TYR A 657 19.32 -15.77 -10.09
C TYR A 657 18.71 -14.38 -10.32
N GLY A 658 18.53 -14.00 -11.61
CA GLY A 658 18.12 -12.66 -12.00
C GLY A 658 16.61 -12.41 -12.01
N ARG A 659 15.76 -13.44 -12.19
CA ARG A 659 14.31 -13.28 -12.43
C ARG A 659 13.47 -13.33 -11.15
N GLY A 660 13.84 -12.53 -10.14
CA GLY A 660 13.16 -12.52 -8.84
C GLY A 660 11.79 -11.83 -8.86
N LEU A 661 11.59 -10.80 -9.68
CA LEU A 661 10.33 -10.04 -9.74
C LEU A 661 9.19 -10.86 -10.38
N GLY A 662 9.53 -11.71 -11.34
CA GLY A 662 8.56 -12.55 -12.05
C GLY A 662 8.23 -13.85 -11.33
N PHE A 663 9.15 -14.39 -10.54
CA PHE A 663 9.00 -15.68 -9.88
C PHE A 663 8.87 -15.54 -8.38
N ALA A 664 9.95 -15.47 -7.64
CA ALA A 664 10.00 -15.20 -6.20
C ALA A 664 11.40 -14.76 -5.80
N ASP A 665 11.57 -14.26 -4.57
CA ASP A 665 12.86 -13.89 -4.01
C ASP A 665 13.69 -15.11 -3.61
N LEU A 666 13.00 -16.20 -3.18
CA LEU A 666 13.60 -17.43 -2.69
C LEU A 666 13.00 -18.62 -3.43
N THR A 667 13.85 -19.58 -3.83
CA THR A 667 13.41 -20.85 -4.41
C THR A 667 13.87 -22.00 -3.54
N PHE A 668 12.91 -22.81 -3.09
CA PHE A 668 13.12 -23.97 -2.23
C PHE A 668 12.71 -25.27 -2.97
N ASP A 669 13.08 -26.39 -2.39
CA ASP A 669 12.49 -27.68 -2.72
C ASP A 669 10.98 -27.63 -2.53
N HIS A 670 10.23 -28.20 -3.50
CA HIS A 670 8.77 -28.19 -3.52
C HIS A 670 8.16 -28.81 -2.27
N ASP A 671 8.61 -30.01 -1.90
CA ASP A 671 8.00 -30.79 -0.82
C ASP A 671 8.31 -30.18 0.55
N LEU A 672 9.51 -29.60 0.70
CA LEU A 672 9.86 -28.84 1.88
C LEU A 672 8.88 -27.65 2.08
N LEU A 673 8.76 -26.80 1.07
CA LEU A 673 7.92 -25.62 1.21
C LEU A 673 6.44 -25.97 1.36
N LEU A 674 5.96 -26.99 0.63
CA LEU A 674 4.58 -27.50 0.71
C LEU A 674 4.21 -27.96 2.14
N ALA A 675 5.14 -28.64 2.81
CA ALA A 675 4.92 -29.12 4.18
C ALA A 675 4.69 -27.98 5.18
N HIS A 676 5.25 -26.79 4.91
CA HIS A 676 5.18 -25.59 5.74
C HIS A 676 4.13 -24.58 5.27
N THR A 677 3.17 -24.99 4.41
CA THR A 677 2.03 -24.17 4.01
C THR A 677 0.74 -24.64 4.70
N THR A 678 -0.15 -23.67 4.94
CA THR A 678 -1.45 -23.94 5.60
C THR A 678 -2.37 -24.81 4.75
N ALA A 679 -2.41 -24.55 3.44
CA ALA A 679 -3.33 -25.24 2.53
C ALA A 679 -2.74 -26.51 1.89
N ALA A 680 -1.42 -26.64 1.84
CA ALA A 680 -0.67 -27.71 1.16
C ALA A 680 -1.18 -27.96 -0.26
N VAL A 681 -1.22 -26.89 -1.08
CA VAL A 681 -1.70 -26.91 -2.48
C VAL A 681 -0.71 -26.18 -3.38
N ASP A 682 -0.66 -26.61 -4.65
CA ASP A 682 0.03 -25.90 -5.71
C ASP A 682 -0.84 -24.77 -6.25
N GLN A 683 -0.28 -23.61 -6.48
CA GLN A 683 -0.95 -22.49 -7.13
C GLN A 683 -1.00 -22.66 -8.63
N SER A 684 0.02 -23.26 -9.24
CA SER A 684 0.07 -23.60 -10.65
C SER A 684 0.82 -24.92 -10.87
N VAL A 685 0.54 -25.58 -11.98
CA VAL A 685 1.32 -26.71 -12.49
C VAL A 685 1.81 -26.36 -13.87
N LEU A 686 3.13 -26.34 -14.03
CA LEU A 686 3.83 -26.05 -15.28
C LEU A 686 4.10 -27.38 -16.01
N VAL A 687 3.75 -27.46 -17.29
CA VAL A 687 3.90 -28.68 -18.08
C VAL A 687 4.67 -28.40 -19.37
N ARG A 688 5.74 -29.15 -19.59
CA ARG A 688 6.54 -29.16 -20.80
C ARG A 688 6.18 -30.35 -21.64
N THR A 689 5.98 -30.16 -22.95
CA THR A 689 5.63 -31.21 -23.89
C THR A 689 6.79 -31.55 -24.82
N ALA A 690 6.75 -32.76 -25.40
CA ALA A 690 7.67 -33.14 -26.45
C ALA A 690 7.40 -32.29 -27.72
N PRO A 691 8.43 -32.00 -28.51
CA PRO A 691 8.27 -31.26 -29.77
C PRO A 691 7.19 -31.85 -30.67
N GLY A 692 6.18 -31.05 -31.02
CA GLY A 692 5.06 -31.46 -31.87
C GLY A 692 3.88 -32.15 -31.15
N ALA A 693 3.99 -32.49 -29.87
CA ALA A 693 2.94 -33.13 -29.09
C ALA A 693 1.97 -32.17 -28.40
N ALA A 694 2.23 -30.87 -28.40
CA ALA A 694 1.51 -29.88 -27.61
C ALA A 694 -0.02 -29.90 -27.76
N GLY A 695 -0.52 -30.11 -28.97
CA GLY A 695 -1.97 -30.15 -29.25
C GLY A 695 -2.67 -31.42 -28.72
N ASP A 696 -2.02 -32.57 -28.79
CA ASP A 696 -2.56 -33.83 -28.30
C ASP A 696 -2.50 -33.87 -26.77
N THR A 697 -1.38 -33.47 -26.22
CA THR A 697 -1.17 -33.35 -24.77
C THR A 697 -2.13 -32.33 -24.14
N ALA A 698 -2.46 -31.22 -24.81
CA ALA A 698 -3.45 -30.27 -24.33
C ALA A 698 -4.85 -30.90 -24.14
N ARG A 699 -5.24 -31.82 -25.02
CA ARG A 699 -6.53 -32.55 -24.89
C ARG A 699 -6.52 -33.46 -23.66
N GLU A 700 -5.43 -34.19 -23.43
CA GLU A 700 -5.28 -35.07 -22.30
C GLU A 700 -5.17 -34.29 -20.98
N LEU A 701 -4.42 -33.16 -20.94
CA LEU A 701 -4.36 -32.25 -19.82
C LEU A 701 -5.73 -31.65 -19.50
N THR A 702 -6.53 -31.30 -20.51
CA THR A 702 -7.91 -30.83 -20.32
C THR A 702 -8.80 -31.95 -19.74
N ALA A 703 -8.64 -33.19 -20.15
CA ALA A 703 -9.35 -34.33 -19.57
C ALA A 703 -8.92 -34.54 -18.11
N LEU A 704 -7.63 -34.49 -17.81
CA LEU A 704 -7.10 -34.57 -16.46
C LEU A 704 -7.62 -33.42 -15.59
N ALA A 705 -7.62 -32.17 -16.06
CA ALA A 705 -8.13 -31.01 -15.38
C ALA A 705 -9.60 -31.15 -14.95
N ARG A 706 -10.44 -31.82 -15.78
CA ARG A 706 -11.84 -32.10 -15.45
C ARG A 706 -11.99 -33.01 -14.23
N THR A 707 -11.00 -33.84 -13.93
CA THR A 707 -11.03 -34.67 -12.72
C THR A 707 -10.74 -33.86 -11.43
N TYR A 708 -10.21 -32.62 -11.58
CA TYR A 708 -9.95 -31.67 -10.54
C TYR A 708 -10.79 -30.39 -10.76
N PRO A 709 -12.03 -30.35 -10.29
CA PRO A 709 -12.96 -29.26 -10.56
C PRO A 709 -12.41 -27.88 -10.17
N GLY A 710 -12.62 -26.90 -11.05
CA GLY A 710 -12.08 -25.56 -10.89
C GLY A 710 -10.67 -25.37 -11.43
N THR A 711 -10.05 -26.40 -12.00
CA THR A 711 -8.77 -26.30 -12.69
C THR A 711 -8.99 -25.91 -14.15
N THR A 712 -8.23 -24.94 -14.62
CA THR A 712 -8.25 -24.45 -15.99
C THR A 712 -6.87 -24.67 -16.64
N LEU A 713 -6.88 -25.13 -17.88
CA LEU A 713 -5.68 -25.21 -18.71
C LEU A 713 -5.55 -23.90 -19.48
N THR A 714 -4.39 -23.30 -19.41
CA THR A 714 -4.03 -22.11 -20.16
C THR A 714 -2.71 -22.35 -20.89
N GLY A 715 -2.49 -21.71 -22.04
CA GLY A 715 -1.17 -21.73 -22.68
C GLY A 715 -0.12 -20.98 -21.84
N ALA A 716 1.14 -21.16 -22.19
CA ALA A 716 2.28 -20.53 -21.47
C ALA A 716 2.19 -18.99 -21.31
N LEU A 717 1.36 -18.35 -22.13
CA LEU A 717 1.02 -16.91 -22.04
C LEU A 717 0.10 -16.56 -20.84
N ALA A 718 -0.29 -17.53 -20.02
CA ALA A 718 -1.10 -17.31 -18.80
C ALA A 718 -0.36 -16.62 -17.64
N ALA A 719 0.74 -15.96 -17.92
CA ALA A 719 1.31 -14.90 -17.09
C ALA A 719 0.26 -13.88 -16.59
N ASP A 720 -0.89 -13.81 -17.28
CA ASP A 720 -1.95 -12.85 -16.95
C ASP A 720 -2.57 -13.03 -15.56
N ALA A 721 -2.69 -14.25 -15.04
CA ALA A 721 -3.30 -14.45 -13.71
C ALA A 721 -2.43 -13.90 -12.55
N GLN A 722 -1.11 -14.10 -12.63
CA GLN A 722 -0.18 -13.57 -11.63
C GLN A 722 0.01 -12.05 -11.75
N VAL A 723 0.02 -11.55 -12.99
CA VAL A 723 0.05 -10.12 -13.28
C VAL A 723 -1.24 -9.45 -12.76
N GLU A 724 -2.38 -10.14 -12.77
CA GLU A 724 -3.64 -9.59 -12.25
C GLU A 724 -3.63 -9.43 -10.72
N GLU A 725 -3.03 -10.37 -10.00
CA GLU A 725 -2.80 -10.22 -8.53
C GLU A 725 -1.87 -9.04 -8.22
N GLN A 726 -0.80 -8.88 -8.99
CA GLN A 726 0.10 -7.73 -8.89
C GLN A 726 -0.61 -6.41 -9.26
N ARG A 727 -1.53 -6.42 -10.24
CA ARG A 727 -2.36 -5.26 -10.59
C ARG A 727 -3.29 -4.86 -9.46
N ALA A 728 -3.84 -5.81 -8.71
CA ALA A 728 -4.66 -5.50 -7.54
C ALA A 728 -3.87 -4.73 -6.47
N THR A 729 -2.62 -5.12 -6.24
CA THR A 729 -1.70 -4.39 -5.34
C THR A 729 -1.29 -3.02 -5.91
N ALA A 730 -1.02 -2.95 -7.22
CA ALA A 730 -0.69 -1.71 -7.93
C ALA A 730 -1.81 -0.66 -7.83
N TRP A 731 -3.08 -1.11 -7.81
CA TRP A 731 -4.23 -0.22 -7.66
C TRP A 731 -4.15 0.63 -6.38
N VAL A 732 -3.63 0.08 -5.29
CA VAL A 732 -3.43 0.81 -4.03
C VAL A 732 -2.50 2.01 -4.25
N ASN A 733 -1.39 1.79 -4.96
CA ASN A 733 -0.44 2.85 -5.29
C ASN A 733 -1.09 3.92 -6.18
N TYR A 734 -1.95 3.54 -7.12
CA TYR A 734 -2.71 4.50 -7.94
C TYR A 734 -3.70 5.33 -7.11
N VAL A 735 -4.32 4.77 -6.08
CA VAL A 735 -5.18 5.54 -5.14
C VAL A 735 -4.35 6.57 -4.39
N VAL A 736 -3.17 6.20 -3.89
CA VAL A 736 -2.23 7.12 -3.23
C VAL A 736 -1.88 8.29 -4.14
N VAL A 737 -1.49 7.98 -5.37
CA VAL A 737 -1.18 8.99 -6.40
C VAL A 737 -2.40 9.86 -6.67
N GLY A 738 -3.59 9.27 -6.79
CA GLY A 738 -4.85 9.98 -6.97
C GLY A 738 -5.14 10.98 -5.86
N VAL A 739 -4.92 10.62 -4.61
CA VAL A 739 -5.07 11.51 -3.44
C VAL A 739 -4.07 12.66 -3.51
N ILE A 740 -2.81 12.38 -3.82
CA ILE A 740 -1.76 13.41 -3.93
C ILE A 740 -2.05 14.37 -5.09
N ILE A 741 -2.46 13.85 -6.25
CA ILE A 741 -2.85 14.66 -7.41
C ILE A 741 -4.05 15.53 -7.03
N ALA A 742 -5.09 14.99 -6.41
CA ALA A 742 -6.27 15.74 -6.02
C ALA A 742 -5.94 16.87 -5.03
N TYR A 743 -5.10 16.58 -4.03
CA TYR A 743 -4.63 17.58 -3.07
C TYR A 743 -3.82 18.69 -3.72
N THR A 744 -2.89 18.32 -4.61
CA THR A 744 -2.05 19.28 -5.33
C THR A 744 -2.84 20.07 -6.34
N ALA A 745 -3.79 19.44 -7.03
CA ALA A 745 -4.72 20.09 -7.95
C ALA A 745 -5.53 21.20 -7.27
N LEU A 746 -6.06 20.91 -6.09
CA LEU A 746 -6.76 21.93 -5.29
C LEU A 746 -5.85 23.10 -4.95
N THR A 747 -4.60 22.82 -4.62
CA THR A 747 -3.60 23.86 -4.31
C THR A 747 -3.31 24.73 -5.52
N VAL A 748 -3.16 24.13 -6.70
CA VAL A 748 -2.96 24.85 -7.97
C VAL A 748 -4.17 25.71 -8.28
N VAL A 749 -5.37 25.14 -8.23
CA VAL A 749 -6.64 25.87 -8.44
C VAL A 749 -6.75 27.05 -7.48
N ASN A 750 -6.46 26.82 -6.22
CA ASN A 750 -6.48 27.84 -5.18
C ASN A 750 -5.45 28.95 -5.42
N THR A 751 -4.20 28.59 -5.72
CA THR A 751 -3.13 29.54 -6.01
C THR A 751 -3.46 30.38 -7.25
N GLN A 752 -4.01 29.78 -8.29
CA GLN A 752 -4.45 30.47 -9.51
C GLN A 752 -5.65 31.38 -9.24
N ALA A 753 -6.61 30.94 -8.44
CA ALA A 753 -7.76 31.76 -8.06
C ALA A 753 -7.33 33.02 -7.28
N MET A 754 -6.42 32.88 -6.31
CA MET A 754 -5.89 34.01 -5.55
C MET A 754 -5.07 34.95 -6.44
N ASN A 755 -4.19 34.41 -7.30
CA ASN A 755 -3.43 35.22 -8.28
C ASN A 755 -4.34 36.00 -9.21
N THR A 756 -5.44 35.40 -9.67
CA THR A 756 -6.42 36.03 -10.53
C THR A 756 -7.22 37.10 -9.79
N ALA A 757 -7.66 36.84 -8.57
CA ALA A 757 -8.41 37.80 -7.75
C ALA A 757 -7.60 39.07 -7.48
N SER A 758 -6.30 38.98 -7.27
CA SER A 758 -5.40 40.13 -7.09
C SER A 758 -5.25 41.03 -8.31
N ARG A 759 -5.68 40.57 -9.48
CA ARG A 759 -5.59 41.31 -10.77
C ARG A 759 -6.87 42.03 -11.16
N ARG A 760 -7.86 42.13 -10.25
CA ARG A 760 -9.17 42.75 -10.53
C ARG A 760 -9.04 44.16 -11.09
N ARG A 761 -8.16 45.00 -10.49
CA ARG A 761 -7.93 46.39 -10.99
C ARG A 761 -7.24 46.38 -12.35
N GLU A 762 -6.29 45.52 -12.61
CA GLU A 762 -5.61 45.40 -13.91
C GLU A 762 -6.59 45.01 -15.00
N PHE A 763 -7.47 44.05 -14.77
CA PHE A 763 -8.49 43.66 -15.73
C PHE A 763 -9.51 44.80 -15.97
N ALA A 764 -9.84 45.57 -14.94
CA ALA A 764 -10.69 46.74 -15.09
C ALA A 764 -10.02 47.82 -15.94
N LEU A 765 -8.73 48.13 -15.72
CA LEU A 765 -7.96 49.08 -16.52
C LEU A 765 -7.83 48.65 -17.97
N LEU A 766 -7.48 47.41 -18.25
CA LEU A 766 -7.40 46.85 -19.61
C LEU A 766 -8.75 46.99 -20.34
N ARG A 767 -9.86 46.80 -19.63
CA ARG A 767 -11.20 46.98 -20.22
C ARG A 767 -11.58 48.44 -20.45
N LEU A 768 -11.14 49.36 -19.61
CA LEU A 768 -11.32 50.80 -19.80
C LEU A 768 -10.47 51.34 -20.94
N THR A 769 -9.30 50.76 -21.19
CA THR A 769 -8.45 51.08 -22.37
C THR A 769 -8.90 50.38 -23.65
N GLY A 770 -10.07 49.76 -23.67
CA GLY A 770 -10.70 49.22 -24.88
C GLY A 770 -10.51 47.69 -25.10
N SER A 771 -9.83 46.98 -24.22
CA SER A 771 -9.68 45.52 -24.37
C SER A 771 -11.03 44.79 -24.17
N SER A 772 -11.36 43.86 -25.08
CA SER A 772 -12.55 43.03 -24.99
C SER A 772 -12.41 41.96 -23.92
N ARG A 773 -13.53 41.41 -23.42
CA ARG A 773 -13.53 40.29 -22.50
C ARG A 773 -12.80 39.08 -23.10
N SER A 774 -12.96 38.82 -24.38
CA SER A 774 -12.32 37.70 -25.09
C SER A 774 -10.80 37.88 -25.16
N GLN A 775 -10.29 39.07 -25.32
CA GLN A 775 -8.85 39.35 -25.33
C GLN A 775 -8.22 39.15 -23.96
N VAL A 776 -8.89 39.58 -22.87
CA VAL A 776 -8.41 39.33 -21.49
C VAL A 776 -8.44 37.85 -21.18
N LEU A 777 -9.46 37.08 -21.56
CA LEU A 777 -9.51 35.64 -21.42
C LEU A 777 -8.43 34.93 -22.25
N ALA A 778 -8.18 35.39 -23.49
CA ALA A 778 -7.12 34.85 -24.35
C ALA A 778 -5.72 35.08 -23.74
N MET A 779 -5.46 36.26 -23.16
CA MET A 779 -4.24 36.57 -22.44
C MET A 779 -4.05 35.62 -21.25
N MET A 780 -5.09 35.45 -20.41
CA MET A 780 -5.04 34.56 -19.23
C MET A 780 -4.85 33.09 -19.63
N ARG A 781 -5.51 32.65 -20.72
CA ARG A 781 -5.33 31.28 -21.24
C ARG A 781 -3.88 31.02 -21.64
N ARG A 782 -3.25 31.97 -22.36
CA ARG A 782 -1.85 31.87 -22.78
C ARG A 782 -0.89 31.90 -21.60
N GLU A 783 -1.15 32.73 -20.59
CA GLU A 783 -0.38 32.75 -19.34
C GLU A 783 -0.50 31.41 -18.59
N SER A 784 -1.72 30.84 -18.54
CA SER A 784 -1.94 29.50 -17.94
C SER A 784 -1.22 28.40 -18.71
N VAL A 785 -1.21 28.41 -20.03
CA VAL A 785 -0.48 27.47 -20.88
C VAL A 785 1.02 27.55 -20.61
N THR A 786 1.56 28.75 -20.40
CA THR A 786 2.98 28.95 -20.04
C THR A 786 3.30 28.30 -18.70
N VAL A 787 2.42 28.47 -17.70
CA VAL A 787 2.58 27.86 -16.37
C VAL A 787 2.52 26.33 -16.48
N VAL A 788 1.56 25.79 -17.24
CA VAL A 788 1.43 24.35 -17.49
C VAL A 788 2.65 23.80 -18.20
N ALA A 789 3.07 24.41 -19.30
CA ALA A 789 4.22 23.94 -20.08
C ALA A 789 5.51 23.94 -19.24
N ALA A 790 5.73 24.98 -18.44
CA ALA A 790 6.86 25.07 -17.52
C ALA A 790 6.77 24.04 -16.39
N GLY A 791 5.58 23.89 -15.77
CA GLY A 791 5.34 22.95 -14.66
C GLY A 791 5.46 21.50 -15.09
N VAL A 792 4.83 21.14 -16.21
CA VAL A 792 4.89 19.78 -16.77
C VAL A 792 6.28 19.46 -17.28
N GLY A 793 6.89 20.34 -18.09
CA GLY A 793 8.22 20.09 -18.64
C GLY A 793 9.27 19.90 -17.55
N LEU A 794 9.29 20.77 -16.54
CA LEU A 794 10.21 20.62 -15.42
C LEU A 794 9.85 19.46 -14.52
N GLY A 795 8.57 19.22 -14.23
CA GLY A 795 8.13 18.10 -13.42
C GLY A 795 8.53 16.75 -14.01
N THR A 796 8.34 16.60 -15.35
CA THR A 796 8.81 15.42 -16.07
C THR A 796 10.34 15.30 -16.04
N LEU A 797 11.05 16.40 -16.25
CA LEU A 797 12.52 16.41 -16.22
C LEU A 797 13.07 15.99 -14.83
N LEU A 798 12.46 16.48 -13.75
CA LEU A 798 12.87 16.14 -12.38
C LEU A 798 12.49 14.72 -11.97
N ALA A 799 11.54 14.08 -12.66
CA ALA A 799 11.21 12.68 -12.44
C ALA A 799 12.24 11.72 -13.07
N VAL A 800 12.97 12.14 -14.11
CA VAL A 800 13.89 11.27 -14.84
C VAL A 800 15.01 10.71 -13.96
N PRO A 801 15.78 11.50 -13.18
CA PRO A 801 16.90 10.96 -12.40
C PRO A 801 16.50 9.90 -11.38
N PRO A 802 15.47 10.07 -10.54
CA PRO A 802 15.04 9.02 -9.63
C PRO A 802 14.48 7.79 -10.36
N LEU A 803 13.77 7.97 -11.49
CA LEU A 803 13.27 6.87 -12.30
C LEU A 803 14.41 6.05 -12.92
N VAL A 804 15.49 6.68 -13.34
CA VAL A 804 16.71 6.01 -13.84
C VAL A 804 17.31 5.14 -12.74
N LEU A 805 17.43 5.64 -11.50
CA LEU A 805 17.96 4.83 -10.39
C LEU A 805 17.04 3.66 -10.05
N ILE A 806 15.73 3.86 -10.04
CA ILE A 806 14.75 2.80 -9.79
C ILE A 806 14.76 1.77 -10.93
N ALA A 807 14.82 2.21 -12.19
CA ALA A 807 14.94 1.31 -13.33
C ALA A 807 16.22 0.48 -13.25
N LEU A 808 17.33 1.11 -12.89
CA LEU A 808 18.60 0.42 -12.69
C LEU A 808 18.50 -0.64 -11.59
N ALA A 809 17.85 -0.31 -10.49
CA ALA A 809 17.62 -1.23 -9.37
C ALA A 809 16.75 -2.43 -9.77
N LEU A 810 15.67 -2.20 -10.55
CA LEU A 810 14.69 -3.21 -10.90
C LEU A 810 15.12 -4.06 -12.11
N THR A 811 15.80 -3.45 -13.09
CA THR A 811 16.01 -4.08 -14.40
C THR A 811 17.50 -4.20 -14.78
N GLY A 812 18.42 -3.65 -13.98
CA GLY A 812 19.82 -3.50 -14.34
C GLY A 812 20.06 -2.52 -15.53
N ALA A 813 19.00 -1.92 -16.08
CA ALA A 813 19.07 -0.99 -17.21
C ALA A 813 18.53 0.40 -16.82
N PRO A 814 19.09 1.50 -17.34
CA PRO A 814 18.71 2.86 -16.94
C PRO A 814 17.38 3.35 -17.58
N TRP A 815 16.64 2.51 -18.26
CA TRP A 815 15.46 2.88 -19.03
C TRP A 815 14.17 2.46 -18.32
N PRO A 816 13.41 3.41 -17.70
CA PRO A 816 12.11 3.10 -17.10
C PRO A 816 11.04 2.89 -18.18
N THR A 817 10.08 2.03 -17.94
CA THR A 817 8.91 1.90 -18.79
C THR A 817 7.93 3.04 -18.54
N VAL A 818 7.78 3.91 -19.55
CA VAL A 818 6.92 5.09 -19.51
C VAL A 818 5.79 4.93 -20.52
N PRO A 819 4.61 4.40 -20.12
CA PRO A 819 3.48 4.29 -21.03
C PRO A 819 2.94 5.67 -21.40
N LEU A 820 2.81 5.93 -22.71
CA LEU A 820 2.35 7.23 -23.23
C LEU A 820 0.98 7.63 -22.65
N GLN A 821 0.08 6.66 -22.47
CA GLN A 821 -1.25 6.89 -21.88
C GLN A 821 -1.14 7.40 -20.42
N GLY A 822 -0.27 6.80 -19.61
CA GLY A 822 -0.01 7.23 -18.23
C GLY A 822 0.53 8.65 -18.18
N TRP A 823 1.51 8.97 -19.03
CA TRP A 823 2.08 10.31 -19.14
C TRP A 823 1.02 11.34 -19.58
N LEU A 824 0.25 11.05 -20.64
CA LEU A 824 -0.81 11.92 -21.12
C LEU A 824 -1.92 12.14 -20.07
N THR A 825 -2.22 11.15 -19.24
CA THR A 825 -3.21 11.28 -18.16
C THR A 825 -2.72 12.24 -17.08
N ILE A 826 -1.45 12.13 -16.65
CA ILE A 826 -0.83 13.03 -15.66
C ILE A 826 -0.78 14.46 -16.23
N VAL A 827 -0.28 14.63 -17.44
CA VAL A 827 -0.16 15.94 -18.11
C VAL A 827 -1.53 16.54 -18.37
N GLY A 828 -2.45 15.78 -18.94
CA GLY A 828 -3.79 16.24 -19.29
C GLY A 828 -4.62 16.66 -18.07
N SER A 829 -4.62 15.85 -17.02
CA SER A 829 -5.32 16.19 -15.77
C SER A 829 -4.73 17.45 -15.11
N THR A 830 -3.42 17.55 -15.05
CA THR A 830 -2.71 18.68 -14.47
C THR A 830 -2.95 19.96 -15.27
N ALA A 831 -2.90 19.87 -16.61
CA ALA A 831 -3.19 20.98 -17.52
C ALA A 831 -4.64 21.46 -17.38
N LEU A 832 -5.59 20.54 -17.40
CA LEU A 832 -7.02 20.83 -17.26
C LEU A 832 -7.31 21.57 -15.95
N LEU A 833 -6.79 21.06 -14.83
CA LEU A 833 -7.00 21.65 -13.51
C LEU A 833 -6.37 23.04 -13.38
N THR A 834 -5.18 23.24 -13.94
CA THR A 834 -4.49 24.55 -13.93
C THR A 834 -5.25 25.58 -14.77
N VAL A 835 -5.66 25.20 -15.97
CA VAL A 835 -6.42 26.08 -16.86
C VAL A 835 -7.80 26.40 -16.28
N ALA A 836 -8.50 25.41 -15.74
CA ALA A 836 -9.78 25.60 -15.08
C ALA A 836 -9.66 26.53 -13.86
N GLY A 837 -8.66 26.30 -13.01
CA GLY A 837 -8.37 27.14 -11.84
C GLY A 837 -8.06 28.60 -12.16
N ALA A 838 -7.49 28.90 -13.33
CA ALA A 838 -7.28 30.27 -13.80
C ALA A 838 -8.50 30.87 -14.52
N MET A 839 -9.17 30.05 -15.37
CA MET A 839 -10.24 30.56 -16.23
C MET A 839 -11.56 30.82 -15.50
N LEU A 840 -11.93 29.93 -14.54
CA LEU A 840 -13.18 30.07 -13.78
C LEU A 840 -13.23 31.38 -12.99
N PRO A 841 -12.22 31.71 -12.13
CA PRO A 841 -12.21 32.98 -11.41
C PRO A 841 -12.12 34.18 -12.36
N THR A 842 -11.35 34.09 -13.46
CA THR A 842 -11.25 35.16 -14.45
C THR A 842 -12.63 35.48 -15.07
N ARG A 843 -13.40 34.47 -15.47
CA ARG A 843 -14.75 34.62 -16.01
C ARG A 843 -15.70 35.28 -15.02
N LEU A 844 -15.62 34.92 -13.74
CA LEU A 844 -16.44 35.51 -12.69
C LEU A 844 -16.08 36.97 -12.45
N LEU A 845 -14.80 37.32 -12.40
CA LEU A 845 -14.33 38.69 -12.23
C LEU A 845 -14.70 39.60 -13.41
N LEU A 846 -14.69 39.09 -14.64
CA LEU A 846 -15.05 39.84 -15.85
C LEU A 846 -16.59 40.10 -16.00
N ARG A 847 -17.43 39.45 -15.16
CA ARG A 847 -18.86 39.75 -15.08
C ARG A 847 -19.13 41.07 -14.36
N VAL A 848 -18.26 41.51 -13.46
CA VAL A 848 -18.39 42.79 -12.74
C VAL A 848 -18.12 43.95 -13.67
N ARG A 849 -18.86 45.06 -13.50
CA ARG A 849 -18.64 46.28 -14.28
C ARG A 849 -17.28 46.91 -13.99
N PRO A 850 -16.50 47.40 -14.99
CA PRO A 850 -15.15 47.92 -14.76
C PRO A 850 -15.11 49.11 -13.78
N VAL A 851 -16.11 49.94 -13.80
CA VAL A 851 -16.22 51.13 -12.94
C VAL A 851 -16.37 50.72 -11.45
N ASP A 852 -17.18 49.70 -11.17
CA ASP A 852 -17.39 49.19 -9.81
C ASP A 852 -16.12 48.55 -9.22
N ALA A 853 -15.25 48.05 -10.08
CA ALA A 853 -13.99 47.43 -9.68
C ALA A 853 -12.88 48.42 -9.27
N ILE A 854 -13.00 49.70 -9.71
CA ILE A 854 -12.03 50.77 -9.39
C ILE A 854 -12.54 51.65 -8.22
N GLY A 855 -13.87 51.80 -8.08
CA GLY A 855 -14.52 52.68 -7.09
C GLY A 855 -14.62 52.09 -5.67
N THR A 856 -14.41 50.81 -5.46
CA THR A 856 -14.38 50.22 -4.12
C THR A 856 -13.08 50.59 -3.42
N LYS A 857 -13.13 51.52 -2.47
CA LYS A 857 -12.07 51.72 -1.47
C LYS A 857 -11.95 50.42 -0.66
N GLU A 858 -10.80 49.77 -0.73
CA GLU A 858 -10.41 48.70 0.21
C GLU A 858 -10.19 49.24 1.59
#